data_265e9cb607def04a21b318cccbaf06db
#
_entry.id   265e9cb607def04a21b318cccbaf06db
#
_cell.length_a   1.000
_cell.length_b   1.000
_cell.length_c   1.000
_cell.angle_alpha   90.00
_cell.angle_beta   90.00
_cell.angle_gamma   90.00
#
_symmetry.space_group_name_H-M   'P 1'
#
loop_
_entity.id
_entity.type
_entity.pdbx_description
1 polymer ?
#
loop_
_entity_poly.entity_id
_entity_poly.type
_entity_poly.pdbx_seq_one_letter_code
_entity_poly.pdbx_strand_id
1 'polypeptide(L)'
;MDKEILLVKYVIDFSDGSKEQGDLLGGKGANLAEMTKLNLPVPTGFTITTEACLDYLKKKENVSSDLNAEIRQHIIKMEKRTQKKFGDALDPLLVSVRSGSKFSMPGMMDTILNLGLNDETVLGLVQKTGDGRFAFDCYRRLLKMFGDVVCGIDKNRFEEQLDFYKSKKEYHSDTDMQAEDWQELVAVYKNIFLEVTHQAFPQNPYEQLMLAVEAVFRSRNNRRAVTYRRLNDISDSLGTAVNIQEMVFGNFGADSGTGVAFTRNPATGEKGIFGEFLLNAQGEDVVAGIRTPQPISELKALMPEVYQEFLTLSQLLESHYKDMQDIEFTIENRKLYLLQTRNGKRTAKSAFKVCIQLVEEGIISKKEAIKRINPTMITQLLHPVFEPDELKNAVVFAKGLPASPGAASGTIYFTAEQAKKASEQGEKVILIRQETSPEDIEGMVVSEAIVTSRGGMTSHAAVVARGMGVCCVAGCEEVYVDEFLEQATVGDIILRKGDTISVDGTTGTIYLGSIPYIEGDEWQLLETITCWAKEGASIGVKANAETPADIKTALKLGAQGIGLARTEHMFFGEERIVEIRKMILAENKESLIAPLDRLKEFQKNDFRAMFTLLKGKACTIRLLDPPLHEFLPQTEEEIIHLANETKLTTAEIKHRIEELHEHNPMLGHRGCRLAVTTPEIYEMQVAAIIESAIEVAQKEETLEIVPEIMIPLIGSKEEMAWLRERLKQTIQTIFVKTNQVISYKIGTMLEIPRACLTAEKIAEVSDFFSFGTNDLTQLTYGFSRDDSGKFIGAYQEKKLLKEDPFQHIDEDGVGSLMKIAVDKIRHVDPSITIGVCGEIGGDPQSIRFLKKIGVDYISCSPYRIPAAILTIAQEQ
;
A
#
# COMPACT_ATOMS: atom_id res chain seq x y z
N MET A 1 -41.08 16.73 29.55
CA MET A 1 -39.65 16.35 29.44
C MET A 1 -39.03 17.26 28.40
N ASP A 2 -38.40 18.31 28.88
CA ASP A 2 -37.78 19.33 28.06
C ASP A 2 -36.59 18.74 27.32
N LYS A 3 -36.68 18.73 26.01
CA LYS A 3 -35.46 18.61 25.18
C LYS A 3 -34.71 19.92 25.38
N GLU A 4 -33.66 19.93 26.19
CA GLU A 4 -32.62 20.90 26.07
C GLU A 4 -32.18 20.94 24.61
N ILE A 5 -32.53 21.99 23.91
CA ILE A 5 -31.95 22.32 22.62
C ILE A 5 -30.50 22.66 22.94
N LEU A 6 -29.62 21.69 22.79
CA LEU A 6 -28.19 21.93 22.77
C LEU A 6 -27.97 22.96 21.66
N LEU A 7 -27.72 24.19 22.04
CA LEU A 7 -27.28 25.26 21.13
C LEU A 7 -26.00 24.75 20.46
N VAL A 8 -26.08 24.42 19.17
CA VAL A 8 -24.91 24.01 18.37
C VAL A 8 -23.98 25.23 18.34
N LYS A 9 -22.84 25.13 19.01
CA LYS A 9 -21.85 26.20 19.03
C LYS A 9 -21.03 26.09 17.74
N TYR A 10 -21.21 27.04 16.84
CA TYR A 10 -20.54 27.05 15.55
C TYR A 10 -19.10 27.58 15.60
N VAL A 11 -18.71 28.31 16.65
CA VAL A 11 -17.39 28.91 16.79
C VAL A 11 -16.77 28.55 18.14
N ILE A 12 -15.55 28.09 18.15
CA ILE A 12 -14.81 27.62 19.32
C ILE A 12 -13.43 28.28 19.35
N ASP A 13 -13.12 29.02 20.45
CA ASP A 13 -11.76 29.56 20.67
C ASP A 13 -10.73 28.46 20.80
N PHE A 14 -9.48 28.66 20.36
CA PHE A 14 -8.40 27.68 20.54
C PHE A 14 -8.21 27.28 22.01
N SER A 15 -8.44 28.19 22.96
CA SER A 15 -8.40 27.89 24.39
C SER A 15 -9.48 26.92 24.88
N ASP A 16 -10.59 26.82 24.17
CA ASP A 16 -11.77 26.04 24.57
C ASP A 16 -11.88 24.67 23.86
N GLY A 17 -11.12 24.46 22.78
CA GLY A 17 -11.08 23.22 22.01
C GLY A 17 -10.10 22.17 22.55
N SER A 18 -10.05 20.98 21.95
CA SER A 18 -9.07 19.92 22.25
C SER A 18 -8.80 19.02 21.04
N LYS A 19 -7.72 18.23 21.09
CA LYS A 19 -7.36 17.29 20.01
C LYS A 19 -8.40 16.18 19.78
N GLU A 20 -9.18 15.83 20.79
CA GLU A 20 -10.25 14.83 20.70
C GLU A 20 -11.42 15.29 19.83
N GLN A 21 -11.54 16.60 19.61
CA GLN A 21 -12.62 17.22 18.82
C GLN A 21 -12.28 17.32 17.32
N GLY A 22 -11.43 16.46 16.81
CA GLY A 22 -11.00 16.46 15.40
C GLY A 22 -12.15 16.39 14.39
N ASP A 23 -13.27 15.75 14.73
CA ASP A 23 -14.47 15.71 13.88
C ASP A 23 -15.14 17.08 13.75
N LEU A 24 -15.12 17.86 14.81
CA LEU A 24 -15.77 19.16 14.91
C LEU A 24 -14.86 20.32 14.47
N LEU A 25 -13.59 20.30 14.89
CA LEU A 25 -12.62 21.37 14.66
C LEU A 25 -11.76 21.14 13.41
N GLY A 26 -11.86 19.95 12.80
CA GLY A 26 -10.88 19.49 11.81
C GLY A 26 -9.52 19.22 12.46
N GLY A 27 -8.62 18.55 11.74
CA GLY A 27 -7.30 18.22 12.28
C GLY A 27 -6.47 19.45 12.66
N LYS A 28 -6.51 20.51 11.85
CA LYS A 28 -5.75 21.75 12.09
C LYS A 28 -6.27 22.50 13.32
N GLY A 29 -7.58 22.72 13.43
CA GLY A 29 -8.19 23.41 14.56
C GLY A 29 -8.02 22.66 15.88
N ALA A 30 -8.18 21.34 15.87
CA ALA A 30 -7.96 20.50 17.03
C ALA A 30 -6.51 20.56 17.55
N ASN A 31 -5.54 20.56 16.67
CA ASN A 31 -4.11 20.67 17.05
C ASN A 31 -3.75 22.09 17.51
N LEU A 32 -4.29 23.14 16.90
CA LEU A 32 -4.13 24.52 17.39
C LEU A 32 -4.69 24.68 18.80
N ALA A 33 -5.87 24.12 19.06
CA ALA A 33 -6.45 24.11 20.39
C ALA A 33 -5.59 23.35 21.41
N GLU A 34 -5.10 22.19 21.05
CA GLU A 34 -4.23 21.37 21.90
C GLU A 34 -2.92 22.08 22.24
N MET A 35 -2.25 22.66 21.23
CA MET A 35 -1.02 23.45 21.45
C MET A 35 -1.27 24.67 22.35
N THR A 36 -2.42 25.32 22.21
CA THR A 36 -2.82 26.44 23.07
C THR A 36 -2.99 26.00 24.53
N LYS A 37 -3.61 24.83 24.76
CA LYS A 37 -3.72 24.24 26.12
C LYS A 37 -2.39 23.88 26.74
N LEU A 38 -1.42 23.48 25.92
CA LEU A 38 -0.05 23.19 26.35
C LEU A 38 0.75 24.47 26.62
N ASN A 39 0.13 25.65 26.53
CA ASN A 39 0.76 26.97 26.66
C ASN A 39 1.93 27.20 25.68
N LEU A 40 1.85 26.60 24.49
CA LEU A 40 2.79 26.82 23.43
C LEU A 40 2.56 28.19 22.76
N PRO A 41 3.58 28.78 22.13
CA PRO A 41 3.48 30.10 21.51
C PRO A 41 2.66 30.03 20.20
N VAL A 42 1.35 29.84 20.33
CA VAL A 42 0.39 29.81 19.23
C VAL A 42 -0.26 31.19 19.10
N PRO A 43 -0.28 31.81 17.91
CA PRO A 43 -1.02 33.04 17.70
C PRO A 43 -2.50 32.82 18.03
N THR A 44 -3.13 33.79 18.67
CA THR A 44 -4.53 33.66 19.13
C THR A 44 -5.49 33.47 17.97
N GLY A 45 -6.59 32.75 18.21
CA GLY A 45 -7.57 32.48 17.15
C GLY A 45 -8.74 31.63 17.63
N PHE A 46 -9.59 31.29 16.68
CA PHE A 46 -10.74 30.42 16.86
C PHE A 46 -11.02 29.59 15.63
N THR A 47 -11.77 28.53 15.80
CA THR A 47 -12.20 27.62 14.72
C THR A 47 -13.71 27.73 14.49
N ILE A 48 -14.12 27.95 13.26
CA ILE A 48 -15.51 27.76 12.80
C ILE A 48 -15.64 26.27 12.46
N THR A 49 -16.63 25.60 13.04
CA THR A 49 -16.73 24.14 13.07
C THR A 49 -17.13 23.53 11.73
N THR A 50 -16.88 22.23 11.56
CA THR A 50 -17.35 21.45 10.42
C THR A 50 -18.88 21.44 10.29
N GLU A 51 -19.60 21.51 11.42
CA GLU A 51 -21.06 21.62 11.44
C GLU A 51 -21.57 22.93 10.85
N ALA A 52 -20.86 24.04 11.09
CA ALA A 52 -21.18 25.31 10.45
C ALA A 52 -21.07 25.23 8.92
N CYS A 53 -20.05 24.54 8.41
CA CYS A 53 -19.91 24.29 6.97
C CYS A 53 -21.06 23.44 6.42
N LEU A 54 -21.45 22.38 7.10
CA LEU A 54 -22.57 21.53 6.68
C LEU A 54 -23.91 22.28 6.71
N ASP A 55 -24.10 23.15 7.69
CA ASP A 55 -25.30 24.00 7.77
C ASP A 55 -25.35 25.04 6.65
N TYR A 56 -24.20 25.67 6.33
CA TYR A 56 -24.05 26.58 5.20
C TYR A 56 -24.43 25.91 3.87
N LEU A 57 -23.92 24.70 3.61
CA LEU A 57 -24.21 23.94 2.40
C LEU A 57 -25.70 23.52 2.33
N LYS A 58 -26.31 23.13 3.45
CA LYS A 58 -27.75 22.82 3.53
C LYS A 58 -28.63 24.02 3.26
N LYS A 59 -28.22 25.23 3.68
CA LYS A 59 -28.94 26.49 3.49
C LYS A 59 -28.66 27.16 2.12
N LYS A 60 -28.24 26.39 1.13
CA LYS A 60 -27.94 26.86 -0.23
C LYS A 60 -26.90 27.98 -0.23
N GLU A 61 -25.79 27.74 0.45
CA GLU A 61 -24.64 28.64 0.51
C GLU A 61 -24.94 30.03 1.15
N ASN A 62 -25.79 30.05 2.17
CA ASN A 62 -26.06 31.26 2.94
C ASN A 62 -25.54 31.08 4.38
N VAL A 63 -24.71 32.03 4.81
CA VAL A 63 -24.28 32.14 6.20
C VAL A 63 -25.44 32.60 7.06
N SER A 64 -25.72 31.90 8.17
CA SER A 64 -26.78 32.29 9.11
C SER A 64 -26.38 33.54 9.88
N SER A 65 -27.43 34.36 10.28
CA SER A 65 -27.25 35.51 11.16
C SER A 65 -26.53 35.15 12.46
N ASP A 66 -26.82 33.96 12.99
CA ASP A 66 -26.25 33.46 14.25
C ASP A 66 -24.76 33.19 14.10
N LEU A 67 -24.35 32.49 13.02
CA LEU A 67 -22.93 32.26 12.74
C LEU A 67 -22.17 33.56 12.54
N ASN A 68 -22.77 34.55 11.82
CA ASN A 68 -22.15 35.86 11.65
C ASN A 68 -21.97 36.57 13.00
N ALA A 69 -22.96 36.52 13.87
CA ALA A 69 -22.90 37.12 15.21
C ALA A 69 -21.81 36.44 16.07
N GLU A 70 -21.72 35.10 16.04
CA GLU A 70 -20.68 34.37 16.76
C GLU A 70 -19.27 34.73 16.25
N ILE A 71 -19.04 34.79 14.94
CA ILE A 71 -17.76 35.21 14.35
C ILE A 71 -17.35 36.57 14.84
N ARG A 72 -18.29 37.57 14.82
CA ARG A 72 -18.02 38.92 15.31
C ARG A 72 -17.66 38.94 16.80
N GLN A 73 -18.33 38.17 17.63
CA GLN A 73 -18.01 38.05 19.06
C GLN A 73 -16.61 37.50 19.29
N HIS A 74 -16.20 36.51 18.50
CA HIS A 74 -14.86 35.92 18.63
C HIS A 74 -13.76 36.86 18.10
N ILE A 75 -14.00 37.65 17.05
CA ILE A 75 -13.08 38.73 16.65
C ILE A 75 -12.91 39.76 17.79
N ILE A 76 -13.97 40.20 18.43
CA ILE A 76 -13.89 41.11 19.58
C ILE A 76 -13.08 40.52 20.75
N LYS A 77 -13.18 39.21 20.97
CA LYS A 77 -12.32 38.51 21.95
C LYS A 77 -10.85 38.53 21.54
N MET A 78 -10.57 38.31 20.25
CA MET A 78 -9.20 38.39 19.73
C MET A 78 -8.63 39.80 19.88
N GLU A 79 -9.41 40.86 19.56
CA GLU A 79 -9.00 42.25 19.73
C GLU A 79 -8.60 42.55 21.19
N LYS A 80 -9.36 42.05 22.16
CA LYS A 80 -9.01 42.18 23.58
C LYS A 80 -7.74 41.44 23.99
N ARG A 81 -7.48 40.28 23.41
CA ARG A 81 -6.27 39.50 23.71
C ARG A 81 -5.01 40.08 23.08
N THR A 82 -5.13 40.58 21.85
CA THR A 82 -4.00 41.09 21.05
C THR A 82 -3.75 42.59 21.32
N GLN A 83 -4.71 43.30 21.92
CA GLN A 83 -4.70 44.75 22.07
C GLN A 83 -4.69 45.50 20.71
N LYS A 84 -5.10 44.82 19.63
CA LYS A 84 -5.25 45.38 18.28
C LYS A 84 -6.72 45.38 17.89
N LYS A 85 -7.11 46.20 16.90
CA LYS A 85 -8.47 46.18 16.38
C LYS A 85 -8.56 45.76 14.94
N PHE A 86 -9.56 44.97 14.61
CA PHE A 86 -9.84 44.52 13.26
C PHE A 86 -10.37 45.69 12.42
N GLY A 87 -9.55 46.14 11.44
CA GLY A 87 -9.84 47.31 10.62
C GLY A 87 -9.43 48.66 11.21
N ASP A 88 -8.62 48.67 12.28
CA ASP A 88 -8.06 49.90 12.80
C ASP A 88 -7.06 50.53 11.83
N ALA A 89 -7.17 51.82 11.60
CA ALA A 89 -6.31 52.55 10.66
C ALA A 89 -4.87 52.74 11.16
N LEU A 90 -4.58 52.56 12.47
CA LEU A 90 -3.27 52.79 13.06
C LEU A 90 -2.55 51.48 13.48
N ASP A 91 -3.30 50.54 14.06
CA ASP A 91 -2.78 49.26 14.54
C ASP A 91 -3.77 48.14 14.22
N PRO A 92 -3.85 47.74 12.94
CA PRO A 92 -4.81 46.74 12.50
C PRO A 92 -4.49 45.33 13.04
N LEU A 93 -5.52 44.65 13.59
CA LEU A 93 -5.48 43.21 13.75
C LEU A 93 -5.60 42.58 12.35
N LEU A 94 -4.63 41.82 11.93
CA LEU A 94 -4.66 41.07 10.68
C LEU A 94 -4.80 39.56 11.00
N VAL A 95 -5.58 38.87 10.19
CA VAL A 95 -5.84 37.44 10.40
C VAL A 95 -5.58 36.60 9.15
N SER A 96 -5.30 35.32 9.36
CA SER A 96 -5.34 34.32 8.34
C SER A 96 -6.66 33.55 8.41
N VAL A 97 -7.18 33.12 7.25
CA VAL A 97 -8.34 32.25 7.09
C VAL A 97 -7.86 30.95 6.44
N ARG A 98 -7.89 29.86 7.20
CA ARG A 98 -7.28 28.59 6.79
C ARG A 98 -8.30 27.46 6.88
N SER A 99 -8.41 26.63 5.85
CA SER A 99 -9.22 25.41 5.87
C SER A 99 -8.71 24.39 6.89
N GLY A 100 -9.62 23.63 7.50
CA GLY A 100 -9.31 22.58 8.46
C GLY A 100 -10.19 21.36 8.26
N SER A 101 -9.80 20.41 7.41
CA SER A 101 -10.47 19.13 7.28
C SER A 101 -9.98 18.14 8.34
N LYS A 102 -10.81 17.14 8.71
CA LYS A 102 -10.40 16.02 9.57
C LYS A 102 -9.21 15.27 9.00
N PHE A 103 -9.24 15.01 7.69
CA PHE A 103 -8.15 14.38 6.95
C PHE A 103 -7.30 15.43 6.24
N SER A 104 -5.98 15.27 6.29
CA SER A 104 -5.07 16.17 5.59
C SER A 104 -5.21 15.98 4.08
N MET A 105 -5.59 17.06 3.39
CA MET A 105 -5.73 17.12 1.92
C MET A 105 -4.78 18.22 1.38
N PRO A 106 -3.47 17.94 1.24
CA PRO A 106 -2.48 18.93 0.87
C PRO A 106 -2.76 19.58 -0.49
N GLY A 107 -2.76 20.92 -0.54
CA GLY A 107 -2.98 21.66 -1.79
C GLY A 107 -4.41 21.60 -2.38
N MET A 108 -5.35 20.93 -1.69
CA MET A 108 -6.72 20.75 -2.20
C MET A 108 -7.69 21.82 -1.71
N MET A 109 -7.34 22.53 -0.63
CA MET A 109 -8.20 23.51 0.02
C MET A 109 -7.40 24.79 0.32
N ASP A 110 -8.10 25.90 0.32
CA ASP A 110 -7.54 27.23 0.19
C ASP A 110 -7.17 27.89 1.53
N THR A 111 -6.24 28.86 1.47
CA THR A 111 -5.78 29.70 2.59
C THR A 111 -5.74 31.15 2.11
N ILE A 112 -6.14 32.09 2.97
CA ILE A 112 -6.05 33.54 2.71
C ILE A 112 -5.29 34.16 3.88
N LEU A 113 -4.19 34.87 3.58
CA LEU A 113 -3.35 35.54 4.57
C LEU A 113 -3.56 37.05 4.52
N ASN A 114 -3.12 37.74 5.57
CA ASN A 114 -3.11 39.20 5.68
C ASN A 114 -4.50 39.86 5.59
N LEU A 115 -5.56 39.12 5.89
CA LEU A 115 -6.93 39.59 5.81
C LEU A 115 -7.16 40.68 6.86
N GLY A 116 -7.79 41.76 6.47
CA GLY A 116 -7.98 42.99 7.25
C GLY A 116 -7.22 44.20 6.69
N LEU A 117 -6.28 43.94 5.70
CA LEU A 117 -5.64 45.03 4.97
C LEU A 117 -6.60 45.65 3.95
N ASN A 118 -6.55 46.95 3.91
CA ASN A 118 -7.23 47.83 2.96
C ASN A 118 -6.38 49.10 2.73
N ASP A 119 -6.92 50.08 1.99
CA ASP A 119 -6.17 51.29 1.63
C ASP A 119 -5.81 52.15 2.84
N GLU A 120 -6.56 52.08 3.94
CA GLU A 120 -6.29 52.84 5.17
C GLU A 120 -5.37 52.04 6.11
N THR A 121 -5.70 50.77 6.34
CA THR A 121 -4.99 49.92 7.32
C THR A 121 -3.55 49.59 6.87
N VAL A 122 -3.26 49.55 5.55
CA VAL A 122 -1.89 49.41 5.06
C VAL A 122 -1.02 50.61 5.43
N LEU A 123 -1.56 51.82 5.40
CA LEU A 123 -0.84 53.03 5.81
C LEU A 123 -0.53 53.02 7.31
N GLY A 124 -1.49 52.59 8.13
CA GLY A 124 -1.27 52.35 9.56
C GLY A 124 -0.16 51.35 9.83
N LEU A 125 -0.14 50.24 9.06
CA LEU A 125 0.92 49.25 9.17
C LEU A 125 2.29 49.84 8.79
N VAL A 126 2.36 50.67 7.73
CA VAL A 126 3.60 51.41 7.38
C VAL A 126 4.05 52.30 8.52
N GLN A 127 3.13 53.09 9.09
CA GLN A 127 3.45 54.04 10.18
C GLN A 127 3.94 53.31 11.45
N LYS A 128 3.31 52.17 11.78
CA LYS A 128 3.66 51.39 12.97
C LYS A 128 5.00 50.67 12.82
N THR A 129 5.28 50.11 11.66
CA THR A 129 6.46 49.27 11.41
C THR A 129 7.66 50.11 10.92
N GLY A 130 7.42 51.27 10.35
CA GLY A 130 8.44 52.06 9.64
C GLY A 130 8.89 51.39 8.31
N ASP A 131 8.26 50.32 7.87
CA ASP A 131 8.60 49.57 6.67
C ASP A 131 7.46 49.52 5.66
N GLY A 132 7.51 50.42 4.68
CA GLY A 132 6.53 50.46 3.58
C GLY A 132 6.63 49.24 2.67
N ARG A 133 7.88 48.71 2.47
CA ARG A 133 8.12 47.54 1.64
C ARG A 133 7.33 46.32 2.18
N PHE A 134 7.46 46.07 3.49
CA PHE A 134 6.75 45.00 4.18
C PHE A 134 5.23 45.16 4.09
N ALA A 135 4.70 46.35 4.39
CA ALA A 135 3.26 46.58 4.46
C ALA A 135 2.58 46.41 3.09
N PHE A 136 3.16 46.98 2.03
CA PHE A 136 2.61 46.85 0.66
C PHE A 136 2.81 45.47 0.08
N ASP A 137 3.88 44.74 0.41
CA ASP A 137 4.04 43.34 0.03
C ASP A 137 2.93 42.47 0.67
N CYS A 138 2.60 42.68 1.95
CA CYS A 138 1.48 42.00 2.60
C CYS A 138 0.14 42.30 1.92
N TYR A 139 -0.07 43.55 1.49
CA TYR A 139 -1.33 43.94 0.83
C TYR A 139 -1.43 43.33 -0.60
N ARG A 140 -0.37 43.35 -1.38
CA ARG A 140 -0.42 42.69 -2.69
C ARG A 140 -0.66 41.18 -2.59
N ARG A 141 -0.10 40.51 -1.55
CA ARG A 141 -0.34 39.09 -1.28
C ARG A 141 -1.80 38.83 -0.94
N LEU A 142 -2.41 39.66 -0.11
CA LEU A 142 -3.84 39.58 0.14
C LEU A 142 -4.66 39.71 -1.14
N LEU A 143 -4.39 40.71 -1.98
CA LEU A 143 -5.11 40.94 -3.25
C LEU A 143 -5.02 39.74 -4.18
N LYS A 144 -3.82 39.14 -4.33
CA LYS A 144 -3.60 37.92 -5.13
C LYS A 144 -4.41 36.75 -4.57
N MET A 145 -4.25 36.41 -3.28
CA MET A 145 -4.92 35.27 -2.68
C MET A 145 -6.45 35.44 -2.65
N PHE A 146 -6.91 36.63 -2.32
CA PHE A 146 -8.34 36.92 -2.29
C PHE A 146 -8.95 36.88 -3.71
N GLY A 147 -8.25 37.40 -4.69
CA GLY A 147 -8.65 37.35 -6.10
C GLY A 147 -8.78 35.90 -6.59
N ASP A 148 -7.78 35.07 -6.35
CA ASP A 148 -7.76 33.66 -6.73
C ASP A 148 -8.82 32.85 -5.97
N VAL A 149 -8.75 32.84 -4.64
CA VAL A 149 -9.56 31.96 -3.76
C VAL A 149 -11.02 32.37 -3.66
N VAL A 150 -11.29 33.68 -3.51
CA VAL A 150 -12.64 34.20 -3.27
C VAL A 150 -13.37 34.47 -4.58
N CYS A 151 -12.66 35.06 -5.54
CA CYS A 151 -13.27 35.57 -6.77
C CYS A 151 -13.00 34.70 -8.00
N GLY A 152 -12.13 33.68 -7.89
CA GLY A 152 -11.79 32.78 -8.99
C GLY A 152 -10.99 33.44 -10.13
N ILE A 153 -10.25 34.49 -9.82
CA ILE A 153 -9.36 35.14 -10.78
C ILE A 153 -8.14 34.26 -10.97
N ASP A 154 -7.77 33.92 -12.21
CA ASP A 154 -6.57 33.14 -12.49
C ASP A 154 -5.33 33.82 -11.88
N LYS A 155 -4.67 33.11 -10.96
CA LYS A 155 -3.47 33.58 -10.28
C LYS A 155 -2.35 34.00 -11.23
N ASN A 156 -2.27 33.39 -12.42
CA ASN A 156 -1.27 33.72 -13.43
C ASN A 156 -1.35 35.19 -13.87
N ARG A 157 -2.55 35.77 -13.89
CA ARG A 157 -2.72 37.21 -14.23
C ARG A 157 -1.98 38.13 -13.27
N PHE A 158 -1.90 37.75 -11.99
CA PHE A 158 -1.15 38.51 -10.98
C PHE A 158 0.33 38.25 -11.09
N GLU A 159 0.73 37.00 -11.34
CA GLU A 159 2.13 36.58 -11.47
C GLU A 159 2.80 37.21 -12.69
N GLU A 160 2.11 37.22 -13.84
CA GLU A 160 2.60 37.85 -15.06
C GLU A 160 2.90 39.36 -14.87
N GLN A 161 2.06 40.04 -14.09
CA GLN A 161 2.28 41.48 -13.81
C GLN A 161 3.50 41.69 -12.88
N LEU A 162 3.67 40.82 -11.89
CA LEU A 162 4.85 40.85 -11.00
C LEU A 162 6.12 40.61 -11.80
N ASP A 163 6.14 39.60 -12.67
CA ASP A 163 7.28 39.22 -13.48
C ASP A 163 7.62 40.31 -14.53
N PHE A 164 6.59 40.86 -15.15
CA PHE A 164 6.74 42.01 -16.04
C PHE A 164 7.35 43.21 -15.32
N TYR A 165 6.88 43.51 -14.11
CA TYR A 165 7.38 44.60 -13.29
C TYR A 165 8.86 44.40 -12.88
N LYS A 166 9.19 43.18 -12.42
CA LYS A 166 10.58 42.80 -12.10
C LYS A 166 11.50 42.92 -13.32
N SER A 167 11.08 42.39 -14.45
CA SER A 167 11.86 42.44 -15.69
C SER A 167 12.09 43.89 -16.16
N LYS A 168 11.09 44.78 -16.04
CA LYS A 168 11.20 46.20 -16.41
C LYS A 168 12.23 46.97 -15.53
N LYS A 169 12.37 46.56 -14.27
CA LYS A 169 13.24 47.18 -13.28
C LYS A 169 14.56 46.42 -13.10
N GLU A 170 14.81 45.32 -13.85
CA GLU A 170 15.98 44.45 -13.75
C GLU A 170 16.16 43.84 -12.33
N TYR A 171 15.06 43.58 -11.62
CA TYR A 171 15.06 42.90 -10.32
C TYR A 171 15.12 41.39 -10.50
N HIS A 172 15.94 40.72 -9.66
CA HIS A 172 16.11 39.25 -9.67
C HIS A 172 15.21 38.54 -8.67
N SER A 173 14.82 39.27 -7.60
CA SER A 173 13.98 38.67 -6.55
C SER A 173 12.96 39.69 -6.00
N ASP A 174 11.96 39.17 -5.29
CA ASP A 174 10.97 39.98 -4.57
C ASP A 174 11.61 40.85 -3.49
N THR A 175 12.79 40.48 -2.99
CA THR A 175 13.52 41.23 -1.98
C THR A 175 14.20 42.47 -2.53
N ASP A 176 14.37 42.59 -3.85
CA ASP A 176 14.98 43.76 -4.52
C ASP A 176 14.01 44.93 -4.64
N MET A 177 12.69 44.63 -4.60
CA MET A 177 11.61 45.60 -4.79
C MET A 177 11.50 46.53 -3.58
N GLN A 178 11.28 47.81 -3.86
CA GLN A 178 11.13 48.89 -2.86
C GLN A 178 9.65 49.13 -2.52
N ALA A 179 9.38 49.96 -1.55
CA ALA A 179 8.01 50.28 -1.09
C ALA A 179 7.14 50.88 -2.20
N GLU A 180 7.70 51.77 -2.98
CA GLU A 180 7.03 52.42 -4.12
C GLU A 180 6.66 51.40 -5.19
N ASP A 181 7.54 50.42 -5.47
CA ASP A 181 7.28 49.37 -6.46
C ASP A 181 6.09 48.51 -6.05
N TRP A 182 6.05 48.11 -4.79
CA TRP A 182 4.91 47.35 -4.24
C TRP A 182 3.61 48.15 -4.21
N GLN A 183 3.68 49.45 -3.95
CA GLN A 183 2.53 50.34 -3.98
C GLN A 183 1.95 50.48 -5.40
N GLU A 184 2.83 50.61 -6.43
CA GLU A 184 2.40 50.61 -7.82
C GLU A 184 1.76 49.27 -8.22
N LEU A 185 2.34 48.14 -7.79
CA LEU A 185 1.83 46.81 -8.10
C LEU A 185 0.48 46.53 -7.42
N VAL A 186 0.26 47.01 -6.20
CA VAL A 186 -1.04 46.99 -5.51
C VAL A 186 -2.11 47.69 -6.33
N ALA A 187 -1.80 48.82 -6.94
CA ALA A 187 -2.75 49.52 -7.81
C ALA A 187 -3.08 48.72 -9.07
N VAL A 188 -2.07 48.06 -9.65
CA VAL A 188 -2.27 47.17 -10.81
C VAL A 188 -3.15 45.97 -10.42
N TYR A 189 -2.90 45.34 -9.28
CA TYR A 189 -3.70 44.22 -8.80
C TYR A 189 -5.16 44.59 -8.51
N LYS A 190 -5.40 45.76 -7.97
CA LYS A 190 -6.76 46.31 -7.77
C LYS A 190 -7.49 46.56 -9.09
N ASN A 191 -6.77 46.97 -10.13
CA ASN A 191 -7.34 47.14 -11.46
C ASN A 191 -7.71 45.78 -12.08
N ILE A 192 -6.83 44.76 -11.97
CA ILE A 192 -7.14 43.38 -12.39
C ILE A 192 -8.42 42.88 -11.70
N PHE A 193 -8.52 43.11 -10.38
CA PHE A 193 -9.68 42.75 -9.60
C PHE A 193 -10.96 43.41 -10.14
N LEU A 194 -10.93 44.71 -10.39
CA LEU A 194 -12.05 45.46 -10.95
C LEU A 194 -12.44 45.02 -12.35
N GLU A 195 -11.45 44.78 -13.23
CA GLU A 195 -11.67 44.31 -14.59
C GLU A 195 -12.38 42.94 -14.65
N VAL A 196 -11.98 41.99 -13.79
CA VAL A 196 -12.52 40.63 -13.83
C VAL A 196 -13.85 40.53 -13.07
N THR A 197 -13.94 41.14 -11.91
CA THR A 197 -15.14 41.01 -11.06
C THR A 197 -16.19 42.09 -11.30
N HIS A 198 -15.84 43.15 -12.01
CA HIS A 198 -16.66 44.37 -12.18
C HIS A 198 -17.00 45.04 -10.84
N GLN A 199 -16.28 44.73 -9.77
CA GLN A 199 -16.44 45.30 -8.43
C GLN A 199 -15.08 45.73 -7.89
N ALA A 200 -15.04 46.78 -7.08
CA ALA A 200 -13.80 47.13 -6.38
C ALA A 200 -13.47 46.12 -5.29
N PHE A 201 -12.19 45.98 -4.97
CA PHE A 201 -11.75 45.15 -3.85
C PHE A 201 -12.41 45.65 -2.54
N PRO A 202 -13.03 44.75 -1.74
CA PRO A 202 -13.77 45.15 -0.55
C PRO A 202 -12.86 45.81 0.50
N GLN A 203 -13.22 47.06 0.91
CA GLN A 203 -12.46 47.82 1.87
C GLN A 203 -12.87 47.55 3.34
N ASN A 204 -14.00 46.87 3.55
CA ASN A 204 -14.48 46.52 4.89
C ASN A 204 -13.87 45.17 5.31
N PRO A 205 -13.05 45.11 6.38
CA PRO A 205 -12.43 43.87 6.82
C PRO A 205 -13.41 42.77 7.22
N TYR A 206 -14.57 43.09 7.77
CA TYR A 206 -15.60 42.09 8.08
C TYR A 206 -16.24 41.49 6.82
N GLU A 207 -16.42 42.30 5.78
CA GLU A 207 -16.87 41.81 4.49
C GLU A 207 -15.86 40.87 3.87
N GLN A 208 -14.56 41.26 3.89
CA GLN A 208 -13.47 40.40 3.46
C GLN A 208 -13.47 39.06 4.21
N LEU A 209 -13.64 39.11 5.54
CA LEU A 209 -13.64 37.91 6.39
C LEU A 209 -14.79 36.95 6.03
N MET A 210 -16.01 37.51 5.88
CA MET A 210 -17.15 36.66 5.55
C MET A 210 -17.04 36.02 4.17
N LEU A 211 -16.61 36.77 3.17
CA LEU A 211 -16.36 36.26 1.83
C LEU A 211 -15.28 35.16 1.81
N ALA A 212 -14.22 35.33 2.62
CA ALA A 212 -13.16 34.35 2.77
C ALA A 212 -13.64 33.05 3.45
N VAL A 213 -14.48 33.17 4.51
CA VAL A 213 -15.08 32.00 5.17
C VAL A 213 -15.96 31.21 4.21
N GLU A 214 -16.82 31.91 3.46
CA GLU A 214 -17.67 31.28 2.44
C GLU A 214 -16.87 30.60 1.34
N ALA A 215 -15.79 31.23 0.88
CA ALA A 215 -14.90 30.65 -0.13
C ALA A 215 -14.26 29.35 0.37
N VAL A 216 -13.79 29.31 1.62
CA VAL A 216 -13.25 28.08 2.23
C VAL A 216 -14.34 27.01 2.36
N PHE A 217 -15.57 27.34 2.72
CA PHE A 217 -16.65 26.36 2.74
C PHE A 217 -16.95 25.79 1.35
N ARG A 218 -16.98 26.63 0.30
CA ARG A 218 -17.17 26.21 -1.09
C ARG A 218 -16.02 25.34 -1.60
N SER A 219 -14.77 25.62 -1.20
CA SER A 219 -13.57 24.90 -1.66
C SER A 219 -13.63 23.40 -1.36
N ARG A 220 -14.40 22.98 -0.35
CA ARG A 220 -14.69 21.56 -0.08
C ARG A 220 -15.25 20.83 -1.29
N ASN A 221 -16.04 21.49 -2.11
CA ASN A 221 -16.70 20.91 -3.28
C ASN A 221 -15.97 21.20 -4.60
N ASN A 222 -14.77 21.80 -4.56
CA ASN A 222 -13.99 21.98 -5.77
C ASN A 222 -13.57 20.61 -6.36
N ARG A 223 -13.32 20.54 -7.66
CA ARG A 223 -13.03 19.30 -8.39
C ARG A 223 -11.84 18.53 -7.79
N ARG A 224 -10.80 19.24 -7.36
CA ARG A 224 -9.59 18.64 -6.75
C ARG A 224 -9.92 17.95 -5.43
N ALA A 225 -10.66 18.61 -4.55
CA ALA A 225 -11.04 18.08 -3.25
C ALA A 225 -11.99 16.87 -3.36
N VAL A 226 -12.95 16.91 -4.28
CA VAL A 226 -13.87 15.79 -4.57
C VAL A 226 -13.10 14.57 -5.10
N THR A 227 -12.20 14.79 -6.06
CA THR A 227 -11.37 13.71 -6.61
C THR A 227 -10.47 13.09 -5.53
N TYR A 228 -9.84 13.92 -4.70
CA TYR A 228 -8.98 13.43 -3.61
C TYR A 228 -9.76 12.58 -2.59
N ARG A 229 -10.96 13.04 -2.17
CA ARG A 229 -11.81 12.27 -1.25
C ARG A 229 -12.19 10.92 -1.83
N ARG A 230 -12.57 10.89 -3.11
CA ARG A 230 -12.92 9.64 -3.80
C ARG A 230 -11.73 8.66 -3.87
N LEU A 231 -10.52 9.17 -4.17
CA LEU A 231 -9.32 8.33 -4.27
C LEU A 231 -8.82 7.82 -2.90
N ASN A 232 -9.24 8.46 -1.81
CA ASN A 232 -8.81 8.11 -0.45
C ASN A 232 -9.95 7.61 0.44
N ASP A 233 -11.08 7.18 -0.14
CA ASP A 233 -12.27 6.68 0.56
C ASP A 233 -12.77 7.59 1.70
N ILE A 234 -12.62 8.91 1.54
CA ILE A 234 -13.09 9.91 2.50
C ILE A 234 -14.55 10.23 2.24
N SER A 235 -15.39 10.06 3.24
CA SER A 235 -16.84 10.29 3.14
C SER A 235 -17.20 11.73 2.75
N ASP A 236 -18.12 11.88 1.81
CA ASP A 236 -18.70 13.16 1.42
C ASP A 236 -19.66 13.77 2.50
N SER A 237 -19.90 13.08 3.61
CA SER A 237 -20.67 13.62 4.73
C SER A 237 -19.87 14.53 5.66
N LEU A 238 -18.54 14.55 5.55
CA LEU A 238 -17.66 15.36 6.40
C LEU A 238 -17.61 16.81 5.92
N GLY A 239 -17.79 17.77 6.83
CA GLY A 239 -17.58 19.21 6.59
C GLY A 239 -16.09 19.60 6.61
N THR A 240 -15.80 20.86 6.27
CA THR A 240 -14.51 21.49 6.56
C THR A 240 -14.67 22.55 7.63
N ALA A 241 -13.75 22.59 8.60
CA ALA A 241 -13.65 23.70 9.54
C ALA A 241 -12.88 24.86 8.90
N VAL A 242 -13.02 26.05 9.48
CA VAL A 242 -12.26 27.25 9.10
C VAL A 242 -11.56 27.79 10.32
N ASN A 243 -10.24 27.92 10.26
CA ASN A 243 -9.44 28.48 11.34
C ASN A 243 -9.14 29.96 11.05
N ILE A 244 -9.53 30.82 11.95
CA ILE A 244 -9.22 32.24 11.94
C ILE A 244 -8.13 32.45 12.98
N GLN A 245 -6.96 32.93 12.55
CA GLN A 245 -5.78 33.05 13.41
C GLN A 245 -5.08 34.39 13.19
N GLU A 246 -4.61 35.02 14.26
CA GLU A 246 -3.80 36.24 14.21
C GLU A 246 -2.59 36.03 13.31
N MET A 247 -2.30 36.98 12.44
CA MET A 247 -1.09 36.99 11.63
C MET A 247 0.14 37.27 12.46
N VAL A 248 1.19 36.47 12.22
CA VAL A 248 2.59 36.72 12.61
C VAL A 248 3.44 36.71 11.35
N PHE A 249 4.47 37.55 11.33
CA PHE A 249 5.13 37.91 10.07
C PHE A 249 6.59 37.46 10.03
N GLY A 250 6.86 36.42 9.24
CA GLY A 250 8.24 35.98 8.93
C GLY A 250 8.95 36.89 7.93
N ASN A 251 8.25 37.79 7.24
CA ASN A 251 8.80 38.76 6.30
C ASN A 251 9.00 40.18 6.91
N PHE A 252 9.11 40.25 8.23
CA PHE A 252 9.34 41.50 8.96
C PHE A 252 10.82 41.85 9.15
N GLY A 253 11.66 41.56 8.18
CA GLY A 253 13.07 41.88 8.16
C GLY A 253 14.01 40.71 8.52
N ALA A 254 15.29 41.02 8.77
CA ALA A 254 16.34 40.02 8.93
C ALA A 254 16.23 39.15 10.20
N ASP A 255 15.57 39.66 11.24
CA ASP A 255 15.32 38.94 12.50
C ASP A 255 14.01 38.13 12.50
N SER A 256 13.44 37.94 11.30
CA SER A 256 12.19 37.24 11.10
C SER A 256 12.35 36.19 10.02
N GLY A 257 11.56 35.14 10.10
CA GLY A 257 11.59 34.03 9.14
C GLY A 257 10.43 33.06 9.33
N THR A 258 10.33 32.10 8.46
CA THR A 258 9.32 31.05 8.54
C THR A 258 9.89 29.72 8.06
N GLY A 259 9.34 28.60 8.51
CA GLY A 259 9.85 27.30 8.13
C GLY A 259 8.93 26.15 8.47
N VAL A 260 9.37 24.98 8.01
CA VAL A 260 8.74 23.69 8.30
C VAL A 260 9.81 22.76 8.84
N ALA A 261 9.52 22.06 9.91
CA ALA A 261 10.45 21.12 10.50
C ALA A 261 9.77 19.90 11.10
N PHE A 262 10.47 18.79 11.08
CA PHE A 262 10.09 17.53 11.69
C PHE A 262 10.90 17.30 12.95
N THR A 263 10.30 16.68 13.97
CA THR A 263 11.01 16.33 15.21
C THR A 263 12.00 15.18 15.01
N ARG A 264 11.86 14.41 13.94
CA ARG A 264 12.79 13.37 13.47
C ARG A 264 12.87 13.41 11.94
N ASN A 265 13.95 12.87 11.37
CA ASN A 265 14.10 12.82 9.91
C ASN A 265 12.97 11.96 9.28
N PRO A 266 12.11 12.51 8.41
CA PRO A 266 10.99 11.78 7.83
C PRO A 266 11.41 10.69 6.82
N ALA A 267 12.62 10.75 6.28
CA ALA A 267 13.15 9.74 5.37
C ALA A 267 13.84 8.60 6.12
N THR A 268 14.67 8.90 7.12
CA THR A 268 15.52 7.91 7.80
C THR A 268 15.04 7.50 9.19
N GLY A 269 14.17 8.28 9.83
CA GLY A 269 13.72 8.09 11.22
C GLY A 269 14.74 8.50 12.27
N GLU A 270 15.86 9.11 11.90
CA GLU A 270 16.87 9.55 12.85
C GLU A 270 16.34 10.65 13.76
N LYS A 271 16.71 10.55 15.05
CA LYS A 271 16.33 11.50 16.07
C LYS A 271 17.07 12.83 15.87
N GLY A 272 16.34 13.92 15.94
CA GLY A 272 16.83 15.27 15.78
C GLY A 272 15.97 16.06 14.81
N ILE A 273 15.96 17.38 14.98
CA ILE A 273 15.15 18.24 14.12
C ILE A 273 15.67 18.21 12.69
N PHE A 274 14.79 17.96 11.78
CA PHE A 274 15.02 17.97 10.34
C PHE A 274 14.04 18.93 9.68
N GLY A 275 14.52 19.91 8.93
CA GLY A 275 13.64 20.88 8.29
C GLY A 275 14.39 22.03 7.65
N GLU A 276 13.61 22.98 7.17
CA GLU A 276 14.08 24.10 6.36
C GLU A 276 13.38 25.39 6.79
N PHE A 277 14.06 26.51 6.62
CA PHE A 277 13.49 27.82 6.90
C PHE A 277 14.01 28.88 5.91
N LEU A 278 13.25 29.96 5.80
CA LEU A 278 13.61 31.15 5.04
C LEU A 278 13.57 32.38 5.94
N LEU A 279 14.63 33.18 5.91
CA LEU A 279 14.62 34.51 6.49
C LEU A 279 13.83 35.48 5.61
N ASN A 280 13.19 36.45 6.25
CA ASN A 280 12.42 37.50 5.59
C ASN A 280 11.45 36.93 4.53
N ALA A 281 10.58 35.99 4.97
CA ALA A 281 9.63 35.26 4.11
C ALA A 281 8.33 34.94 4.84
N GLN A 282 7.23 34.81 4.09
CA GLN A 282 5.98 34.25 4.58
C GLN A 282 5.90 32.75 4.27
N GLY A 283 5.02 31.99 4.96
CA GLY A 283 4.91 30.54 4.88
C GLY A 283 4.72 29.99 3.46
N GLU A 284 4.05 30.73 2.60
CA GLU A 284 3.86 30.35 1.18
C GLU A 284 5.18 30.32 0.39
N ASP A 285 6.16 31.17 0.75
CA ASP A 285 7.44 31.27 0.04
C ASP A 285 8.29 30.00 0.21
N VAL A 286 8.15 29.30 1.35
CA VAL A 286 8.81 28.01 1.62
C VAL A 286 8.24 26.91 0.73
N VAL A 287 6.92 26.91 0.56
CA VAL A 287 6.20 25.85 -0.19
C VAL A 287 6.27 26.07 -1.69
N ALA A 288 6.29 27.35 -2.13
CA ALA A 288 6.30 27.70 -3.55
C ALA A 288 7.63 27.43 -4.26
N GLY A 289 8.74 27.22 -3.52
CA GLY A 289 10.05 26.92 -4.10
C GLY A 289 10.70 28.10 -4.85
N ILE A 290 10.21 29.32 -4.63
CA ILE A 290 10.72 30.54 -5.30
C ILE A 290 12.13 30.90 -4.83
N ARG A 291 12.43 30.58 -3.57
CA ARG A 291 13.71 30.80 -2.92
C ARG A 291 14.22 29.49 -2.34
N THR A 292 15.53 29.24 -2.41
CA THR A 292 16.15 28.06 -1.81
C THR A 292 16.16 28.21 -0.28
N PRO A 293 15.45 27.33 0.48
CA PRO A 293 15.45 27.40 1.92
C PRO A 293 16.76 26.92 2.51
N GLN A 294 17.07 27.38 3.71
CA GLN A 294 18.23 26.98 4.50
C GLN A 294 17.88 25.82 5.42
N PRO A 295 18.81 24.88 5.67
CA PRO A 295 18.61 23.85 6.67
C PRO A 295 18.35 24.44 8.06
N ILE A 296 17.43 23.85 8.81
CA ILE A 296 17.06 24.31 10.17
C ILE A 296 18.25 24.37 11.14
N SER A 297 19.30 23.58 10.88
CA SER A 297 20.54 23.58 11.66
C SER A 297 21.29 24.92 11.62
N GLU A 298 21.15 25.69 10.56
CA GLU A 298 21.77 27.01 10.44
C GLU A 298 21.14 28.07 11.35
N LEU A 299 19.88 27.85 11.76
CA LEU A 299 19.19 28.71 12.74
C LEU A 299 19.95 28.73 14.07
N LYS A 300 20.69 27.68 14.41
CA LYS A 300 21.54 27.62 15.61
C LYS A 300 22.63 28.69 15.61
N ALA A 301 23.19 29.01 14.45
CA ALA A 301 24.21 30.09 14.33
C ALA A 301 23.57 31.48 14.22
N LEU A 302 22.42 31.59 13.53
CA LEU A 302 21.76 32.87 13.28
C LEU A 302 20.96 33.38 14.47
N MET A 303 20.20 32.49 15.12
CA MET A 303 19.31 32.81 16.25
C MET A 303 19.36 31.69 17.32
N PRO A 304 20.46 31.59 18.09
CA PRO A 304 20.69 30.47 19.02
C PRO A 304 19.56 30.28 20.06
N GLU A 305 19.01 31.38 20.58
CA GLU A 305 17.93 31.35 21.57
C GLU A 305 16.63 30.78 20.99
N VAL A 306 16.25 31.21 19.80
CA VAL A 306 15.10 30.73 19.09
C VAL A 306 15.25 29.23 18.74
N TYR A 307 16.45 28.84 18.31
CA TYR A 307 16.74 27.44 18.03
C TYR A 307 16.62 26.56 19.28
N GLN A 308 17.11 27.01 20.42
CA GLN A 308 17.02 26.27 21.70
C GLN A 308 15.56 26.18 22.18
N GLU A 309 14.79 27.27 22.05
CA GLU A 309 13.36 27.27 22.34
C GLU A 309 12.63 26.27 21.44
N PHE A 310 12.91 26.28 20.12
CA PHE A 310 12.33 25.38 19.15
C PHE A 310 12.63 23.89 19.46
N LEU A 311 13.87 23.57 19.88
CA LEU A 311 14.22 22.22 20.35
C LEU A 311 13.34 21.78 21.52
N THR A 312 13.19 22.64 22.53
CA THR A 312 12.40 22.33 23.72
C THR A 312 10.92 22.10 23.39
N LEU A 313 10.33 22.96 22.56
CA LEU A 313 8.94 22.83 22.13
C LEU A 313 8.71 21.59 21.26
N SER A 314 9.67 21.26 20.41
CA SER A 314 9.61 20.05 19.55
C SER A 314 9.62 18.77 20.37
N GLN A 315 10.45 18.69 21.41
CA GLN A 315 10.48 17.55 22.34
C GLN A 315 9.19 17.43 23.13
N LEU A 316 8.62 18.55 23.59
CA LEU A 316 7.34 18.57 24.28
C LEU A 316 6.21 18.05 23.38
N LEU A 317 6.16 18.51 22.13
CA LEU A 317 5.16 18.08 21.16
C LEU A 317 5.29 16.58 20.86
N GLU A 318 6.50 16.08 20.58
CA GLU A 318 6.73 14.66 20.31
C GLU A 318 6.31 13.79 21.50
N SER A 319 6.66 14.18 22.72
CA SER A 319 6.27 13.46 23.95
C SER A 319 4.76 13.49 24.18
N HIS A 320 4.11 14.62 23.93
CA HIS A 320 2.67 14.79 24.14
C HIS A 320 1.84 13.99 23.12
N TYR A 321 2.20 14.08 21.83
CA TYR A 321 1.52 13.35 20.76
C TYR A 321 2.00 11.90 20.65
N LYS A 322 3.10 11.58 21.34
CA LYS A 322 3.76 10.25 21.33
C LYS A 322 4.14 9.78 19.93
N ASP A 323 4.39 10.70 19.03
CA ASP A 323 4.77 10.44 17.64
C ASP A 323 5.55 11.61 17.08
N MET A 324 6.39 11.35 16.03
CA MET A 324 7.09 12.43 15.35
C MET A 324 6.10 13.45 14.78
N GLN A 325 6.46 14.71 14.94
CA GLN A 325 5.63 15.82 14.52
C GLN A 325 6.23 16.56 13.33
N ASP A 326 5.35 17.03 12.45
CA ASP A 326 5.58 17.98 11.39
C ASP A 326 5.05 19.32 11.88
N ILE A 327 5.92 20.32 11.97
CA ILE A 327 5.68 21.60 12.63
C ILE A 327 5.88 22.73 11.63
N GLU A 328 4.85 23.56 11.43
CA GLU A 328 4.96 24.84 10.74
C GLU A 328 5.20 25.95 11.78
N PHE A 329 6.21 26.78 11.58
CA PHE A 329 6.57 27.83 12.51
C PHE A 329 6.91 29.15 11.81
N THR A 330 6.79 30.25 12.55
CA THR A 330 7.22 31.58 12.11
C THR A 330 7.99 32.24 13.25
N ILE A 331 9.04 32.95 12.89
CA ILE A 331 9.82 33.78 13.78
C ILE A 331 9.52 35.24 13.41
N GLU A 332 9.01 36.02 14.35
CA GLU A 332 8.78 37.44 14.19
C GLU A 332 9.62 38.20 15.21
N ASN A 333 10.59 39.01 14.76
CA ASN A 333 11.47 39.77 15.63
C ASN A 333 12.13 38.88 16.73
N ARG A 334 12.74 37.76 16.34
CA ARG A 334 13.35 36.75 17.22
C ARG A 334 12.38 36.04 18.17
N LYS A 335 11.08 36.19 18.02
CA LYS A 335 10.08 35.48 18.80
C LYS A 335 9.50 34.35 17.98
N LEU A 336 9.52 33.15 18.53
CA LEU A 336 9.03 31.93 17.89
C LEU A 336 7.52 31.82 18.06
N TYR A 337 6.83 31.39 17.00
CA TYR A 337 5.43 31.03 16.99
C TYR A 337 5.21 29.72 16.26
N LEU A 338 4.36 28.86 16.81
CA LEU A 338 3.94 27.62 16.19
C LEU A 338 2.58 27.83 15.50
N LEU A 339 2.56 27.57 14.18
CA LEU A 339 1.36 27.80 13.36
C LEU A 339 0.52 26.56 13.15
N GLN A 340 1.15 25.39 13.19
CA GLN A 340 0.51 24.11 13.00
C GLN A 340 1.42 22.98 13.48
N THR A 341 0.83 21.92 14.01
CA THR A 341 1.49 20.63 14.18
C THR A 341 0.60 19.50 13.65
N ARG A 342 1.23 18.43 13.17
CA ARG A 342 0.55 17.21 12.76
C ARG A 342 1.51 16.02 12.85
N ASN A 343 0.98 14.80 12.88
CA ASN A 343 1.82 13.62 12.77
C ASN A 343 2.57 13.64 11.43
N GLY A 344 3.88 13.49 11.49
CA GLY A 344 4.76 13.60 10.33
C GLY A 344 4.51 12.46 9.33
N LYS A 345 4.25 12.83 8.06
CA LYS A 345 4.31 11.88 6.95
C LYS A 345 5.76 11.42 6.79
N ARG A 346 5.95 10.13 6.56
CA ARG A 346 7.28 9.52 6.59
C ARG A 346 7.36 8.27 5.71
N THR A 347 8.57 7.90 5.33
CA THR A 347 8.83 6.65 4.61
C THR A 347 8.56 5.42 5.50
N ALA A 348 8.46 4.24 4.89
CA ALA A 348 8.31 2.98 5.64
C ALA A 348 9.49 2.77 6.61
N LYS A 349 10.73 2.97 6.16
CA LYS A 349 11.94 2.91 6.99
C LYS A 349 11.83 3.81 8.23
N SER A 350 11.48 5.07 8.03
CA SER A 350 11.30 6.02 9.11
C SER A 350 10.18 5.60 10.06
N ALA A 351 9.04 5.10 9.54
CA ALA A 351 7.92 4.67 10.36
C ALA A 351 8.32 3.53 11.33
N PHE A 352 9.03 2.53 10.84
CA PHE A 352 9.51 1.41 11.64
C PHE A 352 10.55 1.88 12.67
N LYS A 353 11.58 2.62 12.24
CA LYS A 353 12.64 3.12 13.11
C LYS A 353 12.11 4.02 14.23
N VAL A 354 11.21 4.95 13.89
CA VAL A 354 10.56 5.83 14.88
C VAL A 354 9.75 5.02 15.89
N CYS A 355 8.93 4.05 15.44
CA CYS A 355 8.17 3.20 16.36
C CYS A 355 9.08 2.42 17.32
N ILE A 356 10.18 1.85 16.83
CA ILE A 356 11.15 1.13 17.66
C ILE A 356 11.77 2.06 18.70
N GLN A 357 12.27 3.23 18.26
CA GLN A 357 12.88 4.20 19.15
C GLN A 357 11.92 4.73 20.22
N LEU A 358 10.65 5.01 19.85
CA LEU A 358 9.65 5.46 20.83
C LEU A 358 9.34 4.38 21.90
N VAL A 359 9.43 3.10 21.54
CA VAL A 359 9.32 2.00 22.52
C VAL A 359 10.57 1.94 23.41
N GLU A 360 11.76 2.04 22.85
CA GLU A 360 13.02 2.07 23.60
C GLU A 360 13.11 3.27 24.54
N GLU A 361 12.59 4.41 24.15
CA GLU A 361 12.48 5.64 24.96
C GLU A 361 11.35 5.55 26.01
N GLY A 362 10.55 4.49 26.02
CA GLY A 362 9.43 4.30 26.96
C GLY A 362 8.22 5.21 26.73
N ILE A 363 8.14 5.86 25.56
CA ILE A 363 7.05 6.80 25.21
C ILE A 363 5.79 6.03 24.80
N ILE A 364 5.93 4.90 24.10
CA ILE A 364 4.84 4.03 23.68
C ILE A 364 5.13 2.57 24.07
N SER A 365 4.08 1.76 24.15
CA SER A 365 4.22 0.31 24.32
C SER A 365 4.47 -0.40 22.99
N LYS A 366 5.03 -1.62 23.03
CA LYS A 366 5.16 -2.50 21.86
C LYS A 366 3.80 -2.68 21.13
N LYS A 367 2.72 -2.89 21.90
CA LYS A 367 1.36 -3.03 21.34
C LYS A 367 0.91 -1.77 20.58
N GLU A 368 1.23 -0.61 21.08
CA GLU A 368 0.91 0.65 20.43
C GLU A 368 1.76 0.86 19.17
N ALA A 369 3.04 0.50 19.21
CA ALA A 369 3.92 0.54 18.03
C ALA A 369 3.39 -0.36 16.90
N ILE A 370 3.01 -1.60 17.22
CA ILE A 370 2.40 -2.56 16.29
C ILE A 370 1.16 -1.94 15.62
N LYS A 371 0.26 -1.31 16.39
CA LYS A 371 -0.98 -0.71 15.86
C LYS A 371 -0.75 0.46 14.89
N ARG A 372 0.39 1.15 15.00
CA ARG A 372 0.70 2.34 14.18
C ARG A 372 1.29 2.01 12.80
N ILE A 373 1.91 0.85 12.67
CA ILE A 373 2.57 0.44 11.43
C ILE A 373 1.54 -0.11 10.46
N ASN A 374 1.46 0.47 9.27
CA ASN A 374 0.62 -0.08 8.21
C ASN A 374 1.29 -1.34 7.64
N PRO A 375 0.63 -2.51 7.62
CA PRO A 375 1.18 -3.75 7.07
C PRO A 375 1.69 -3.63 5.62
N THR A 376 1.08 -2.75 4.81
CA THR A 376 1.50 -2.52 3.42
C THR A 376 2.90 -1.90 3.32
N MET A 377 3.38 -1.20 4.36
CA MET A 377 4.73 -0.64 4.39
C MET A 377 5.83 -1.70 4.46
N ILE A 378 5.51 -2.92 4.90
CA ILE A 378 6.48 -4.02 4.98
C ILE A 378 7.04 -4.37 3.60
N THR A 379 6.19 -4.33 2.58
CA THR A 379 6.59 -4.58 1.19
C THR A 379 7.71 -3.61 0.75
N GLN A 380 7.63 -2.34 1.15
CA GLN A 380 8.64 -1.32 0.81
C GLN A 380 9.99 -1.52 1.53
N LEU A 381 10.00 -2.28 2.65
CA LEU A 381 11.24 -2.61 3.36
C LEU A 381 11.93 -3.85 2.79
N LEU A 382 11.19 -4.72 2.13
CA LEU A 382 11.66 -6.00 1.64
C LEU A 382 12.11 -5.96 0.18
N HIS A 383 11.62 -4.98 -0.57
CA HIS A 383 11.88 -4.87 -2.00
C HIS A 383 12.54 -3.54 -2.35
N PRO A 384 13.38 -3.50 -3.40
CA PRO A 384 13.92 -2.25 -3.92
C PRO A 384 12.82 -1.27 -4.31
N VAL A 385 13.10 0.03 -4.19
CA VAL A 385 12.22 1.12 -4.63
C VAL A 385 13.02 2.15 -5.41
N PHE A 386 12.44 2.74 -6.46
CA PHE A 386 13.10 3.78 -7.22
C PHE A 386 13.29 5.06 -6.40
N GLU A 387 14.36 5.80 -6.69
CA GLU A 387 14.59 7.10 -6.09
C GLU A 387 13.48 8.10 -6.49
N PRO A 388 12.79 8.73 -5.52
CA PRO A 388 11.60 9.56 -5.79
C PRO A 388 11.88 10.76 -6.70
N ASP A 389 13.09 11.33 -6.65
CA ASP A 389 13.45 12.48 -7.46
C ASP A 389 13.69 12.10 -8.92
N GLU A 390 14.25 10.93 -9.17
CA GLU A 390 14.47 10.41 -10.52
C GLU A 390 13.14 10.01 -11.20
N LEU A 391 12.18 9.51 -10.43
CA LEU A 391 10.84 9.18 -10.95
C LEU A 391 10.08 10.38 -11.50
N LYS A 392 10.32 11.59 -11.00
CA LYS A 392 9.60 12.81 -11.43
C LYS A 392 9.82 13.13 -12.92
N ASN A 393 10.98 12.75 -13.44
CA ASN A 393 11.39 13.03 -14.83
C ASN A 393 11.31 11.78 -15.72
N ALA A 394 10.92 10.64 -15.16
CA ALA A 394 10.88 9.37 -15.86
C ALA A 394 9.72 9.32 -16.87
N VAL A 395 10.02 8.80 -18.07
CA VAL A 395 9.02 8.65 -19.13
C VAL A 395 8.34 7.30 -18.97
N VAL A 396 7.03 7.32 -18.77
CA VAL A 396 6.22 6.11 -18.67
C VAL A 396 6.10 5.47 -20.06
N PHE A 397 6.44 4.20 -20.17
CA PHE A 397 6.26 3.38 -21.37
C PHE A 397 4.88 2.71 -21.38
N ALA A 398 4.52 2.03 -20.28
CA ALA A 398 3.25 1.31 -20.14
C ALA A 398 2.83 1.17 -18.69
N LYS A 399 1.58 0.76 -18.50
CA LYS A 399 1.05 0.36 -17.19
C LYS A 399 0.40 -1.02 -17.27
N GLY A 400 0.51 -1.77 -16.19
CA GLY A 400 -0.12 -3.07 -16.01
C GLY A 400 -0.50 -3.30 -14.56
N LEU A 401 -0.80 -4.54 -14.23
CA LEU A 401 -1.16 -4.95 -12.88
C LEU A 401 0.12 -5.11 -12.01
N PRO A 402 0.14 -4.58 -10.78
CA PRO A 402 1.27 -4.71 -9.86
C PRO A 402 1.34 -6.13 -9.29
N ALA A 403 1.85 -7.05 -10.10
CA ALA A 403 1.78 -8.49 -9.85
C ALA A 403 2.75 -8.98 -8.76
N SER A 404 3.97 -8.42 -8.71
CA SER A 404 4.93 -8.67 -7.63
C SER A 404 5.74 -7.40 -7.37
N PRO A 405 5.84 -6.95 -6.09
CA PRO A 405 6.44 -5.66 -5.76
C PRO A 405 7.94 -5.62 -6.00
N GLY A 406 8.49 -4.40 -6.09
CA GLY A 406 9.89 -4.12 -6.26
C GLY A 406 10.15 -3.13 -7.38
N ALA A 407 11.39 -2.65 -7.45
CA ALA A 407 11.89 -1.80 -8.52
C ALA A 407 13.11 -2.47 -9.15
N ALA A 408 13.13 -2.57 -10.46
CA ALA A 408 14.23 -3.15 -11.20
C ALA A 408 14.50 -2.40 -12.49
N SER A 409 15.77 -2.27 -12.85
CA SER A 409 16.20 -1.70 -14.13
C SER A 409 17.14 -2.69 -14.81
N GLY A 410 16.93 -2.93 -16.10
CA GLY A 410 17.73 -3.90 -16.83
C GLY A 410 17.48 -3.90 -18.34
N THR A 411 18.20 -4.77 -19.00
CA THR A 411 18.15 -5.00 -20.45
C THR A 411 17.03 -5.98 -20.80
N ILE A 412 16.24 -5.69 -21.81
CA ILE A 412 15.08 -6.50 -22.19
C ILE A 412 15.46 -7.68 -23.09
N TYR A 413 14.84 -8.82 -22.78
CA TYR A 413 14.90 -10.06 -23.54
C TYR A 413 13.50 -10.66 -23.69
N PHE A 414 13.27 -11.40 -24.78
CA PHE A 414 11.94 -11.90 -25.16
C PHE A 414 11.80 -13.42 -25.02
N THR A 415 12.88 -14.13 -24.68
CA THR A 415 12.81 -15.57 -24.41
C THR A 415 13.58 -15.93 -23.14
N ALA A 416 13.14 -16.98 -22.46
CA ALA A 416 13.79 -17.48 -21.23
C ALA A 416 15.25 -17.87 -21.44
N GLU A 417 15.57 -18.50 -22.60
CA GLU A 417 16.92 -18.89 -22.93
C GLU A 417 17.87 -17.69 -23.11
N GLN A 418 17.40 -16.64 -23.77
CA GLN A 418 18.17 -15.41 -23.94
C GLN A 418 18.42 -14.72 -22.62
N ALA A 419 17.39 -14.63 -21.77
CA ALA A 419 17.49 -14.07 -20.43
C ALA A 419 18.53 -14.78 -19.59
N LYS A 420 18.49 -16.13 -19.58
CA LYS A 420 19.45 -16.97 -18.88
C LYS A 420 20.88 -16.72 -19.37
N LYS A 421 21.10 -16.75 -20.69
CA LYS A 421 22.42 -16.58 -21.30
C LYS A 421 23.01 -15.19 -21.03
N ALA A 422 22.20 -14.14 -21.05
CA ALA A 422 22.63 -12.78 -20.74
C ALA A 422 22.97 -12.62 -19.24
N SER A 423 22.17 -13.20 -18.35
CA SER A 423 22.43 -13.21 -16.91
C SER A 423 23.73 -13.96 -16.56
N GLU A 424 24.05 -15.05 -17.24
CA GLU A 424 25.32 -15.77 -17.09
C GLU A 424 26.54 -14.90 -17.49
N GLN A 425 26.31 -13.86 -18.32
CA GLN A 425 27.33 -12.87 -18.71
C GLN A 425 27.38 -11.68 -17.73
N GLY A 426 26.55 -11.68 -16.69
CA GLY A 426 26.51 -10.66 -15.66
C GLY A 426 25.59 -9.46 -15.99
N GLU A 427 24.73 -9.58 -17.01
CA GLU A 427 23.76 -8.55 -17.32
C GLU A 427 22.53 -8.59 -16.37
N LYS A 428 21.99 -7.41 -16.05
CA LYS A 428 20.69 -7.29 -15.38
C LYS A 428 19.59 -7.43 -16.42
N VAL A 429 18.81 -8.48 -16.31
CA VAL A 429 17.85 -8.88 -17.34
C VAL A 429 16.42 -8.56 -16.94
N ILE A 430 15.63 -8.08 -17.89
CA ILE A 430 14.17 -7.99 -17.78
C ILE A 430 13.54 -8.86 -18.86
N LEU A 431 12.73 -9.83 -18.43
CA LEU A 431 12.04 -10.73 -19.35
C LEU A 431 10.68 -10.15 -19.74
N ILE A 432 10.46 -9.92 -21.04
CA ILE A 432 9.18 -9.46 -21.60
C ILE A 432 8.57 -10.58 -22.42
N ARG A 433 7.34 -10.99 -22.09
CA ARG A 433 6.59 -12.03 -22.80
C ARG A 433 5.16 -11.59 -23.10
N GLN A 434 4.49 -12.25 -24.04
CA GLN A 434 3.04 -12.12 -24.17
C GLN A 434 2.36 -12.70 -22.91
N GLU A 435 2.73 -13.90 -22.55
CA GLU A 435 2.37 -14.61 -21.33
C GLU A 435 3.51 -15.55 -20.98
N THR A 436 3.65 -15.96 -19.72
CA THR A 436 4.66 -16.94 -19.34
C THR A 436 4.05 -18.32 -19.17
N SER A 437 4.84 -19.34 -19.51
CA SER A 437 4.55 -20.74 -19.27
C SER A 437 5.51 -21.34 -18.23
N PRO A 438 5.26 -22.54 -17.71
CA PRO A 438 6.18 -23.21 -16.80
C PRO A 438 7.58 -23.43 -17.37
N GLU A 439 7.71 -23.42 -18.68
CA GLU A 439 9.01 -23.59 -19.39
C GLU A 439 9.87 -22.31 -19.30
N ASP A 440 9.26 -21.15 -19.06
CA ASP A 440 9.98 -19.89 -18.89
C ASP A 440 10.68 -19.76 -17.53
N ILE A 441 10.50 -20.72 -16.62
CA ILE A 441 10.93 -20.62 -15.22
C ILE A 441 12.42 -20.32 -15.07
N GLU A 442 13.28 -20.90 -15.89
CA GLU A 442 14.73 -20.66 -15.83
C GLU A 442 15.09 -19.20 -16.18
N GLY A 443 14.42 -18.62 -17.18
CA GLY A 443 14.57 -17.21 -17.52
C GLY A 443 13.94 -16.28 -16.49
N MET A 444 12.82 -16.69 -15.89
CA MET A 444 12.16 -15.91 -14.84
C MET A 444 13.00 -15.80 -13.55
N VAL A 445 13.67 -16.90 -13.17
CA VAL A 445 14.52 -16.96 -11.96
C VAL A 445 15.71 -16.01 -12.03
N VAL A 446 16.30 -15.83 -13.20
CA VAL A 446 17.49 -15.01 -13.41
C VAL A 446 17.16 -13.56 -13.75
N SER A 447 15.89 -13.24 -13.96
CA SER A 447 15.46 -11.89 -14.33
C SER A 447 15.29 -11.01 -13.12
N GLU A 448 15.71 -9.74 -13.21
CA GLU A 448 15.45 -8.69 -12.20
C GLU A 448 13.96 -8.29 -12.18
N ALA A 449 13.31 -8.33 -13.34
CA ALA A 449 11.88 -8.13 -13.47
C ALA A 449 11.25 -8.93 -14.61
N ILE A 450 9.95 -9.18 -14.49
CA ILE A 450 9.13 -9.85 -15.49
C ILE A 450 7.99 -8.93 -15.90
N VAL A 451 7.77 -8.81 -17.21
CA VAL A 451 6.68 -8.04 -17.80
C VAL A 451 5.88 -8.94 -18.73
N THR A 452 4.56 -8.98 -18.57
CA THR A 452 3.69 -9.68 -19.52
C THR A 452 2.60 -8.78 -20.06
N SER A 453 2.30 -8.89 -21.36
CA SER A 453 1.20 -8.17 -21.96
C SER A 453 -0.16 -8.78 -21.63
N ARG A 454 -0.20 -10.06 -21.32
CA ARG A 454 -1.41 -10.79 -20.91
C ARG A 454 -1.28 -11.37 -19.51
N GLY A 455 -2.40 -11.76 -18.94
CA GLY A 455 -2.46 -12.41 -17.63
C GLY A 455 -2.84 -11.45 -16.51
N GLY A 456 -3.53 -11.97 -15.50
CA GLY A 456 -3.97 -11.23 -14.31
C GLY A 456 -3.03 -11.41 -13.14
N MET A 457 -3.44 -10.90 -11.97
CA MET A 457 -2.72 -11.04 -10.69
C MET A 457 -2.51 -12.49 -10.24
N THR A 458 -3.16 -13.41 -10.87
CA THR A 458 -3.16 -14.84 -10.56
C THR A 458 -2.60 -15.69 -11.71
N SER A 459 -2.09 -15.04 -12.77
CA SER A 459 -1.41 -15.72 -13.89
C SER A 459 -0.13 -16.40 -13.43
N HIS A 460 0.39 -17.30 -14.26
CA HIS A 460 1.65 -18.00 -14.00
C HIS A 460 2.79 -17.01 -13.69
N ALA A 461 2.95 -15.96 -14.52
CA ALA A 461 3.95 -14.91 -14.27
C ALA A 461 3.82 -14.29 -12.87
N ALA A 462 2.60 -13.89 -12.50
CA ALA A 462 2.33 -13.23 -11.23
C ALA A 462 2.58 -14.14 -10.02
N VAL A 463 2.16 -15.39 -10.08
CA VAL A 463 2.30 -16.36 -8.98
C VAL A 463 3.76 -16.74 -8.78
N VAL A 464 4.45 -17.07 -9.86
CA VAL A 464 5.87 -17.47 -9.83
C VAL A 464 6.75 -16.31 -9.38
N ALA A 465 6.58 -15.12 -9.96
CA ALA A 465 7.34 -13.93 -9.57
C ALA A 465 7.17 -13.59 -8.09
N ARG A 466 5.96 -13.68 -7.55
CA ARG A 466 5.71 -13.50 -6.11
C ARG A 466 6.35 -14.57 -5.23
N GLY A 467 6.36 -15.82 -5.69
CA GLY A 467 7.04 -16.91 -4.99
C GLY A 467 8.53 -16.67 -4.91
N MET A 468 9.14 -16.17 -5.97
CA MET A 468 10.58 -15.90 -6.09
C MET A 468 10.99 -14.53 -5.52
N GLY A 469 10.06 -13.62 -5.24
CA GLY A 469 10.36 -12.25 -4.85
C GLY A 469 10.92 -11.38 -6.00
N VAL A 470 10.66 -11.76 -7.24
CA VAL A 470 11.07 -11.04 -8.45
C VAL A 470 10.03 -9.97 -8.77
N CYS A 471 10.47 -8.76 -9.12
CA CYS A 471 9.59 -7.68 -9.56
C CYS A 471 8.74 -8.13 -10.77
N CYS A 472 7.43 -7.86 -10.76
CA CYS A 472 6.58 -8.26 -11.88
C CYS A 472 5.43 -7.29 -12.13
N VAL A 473 5.26 -6.94 -13.41
CA VAL A 473 4.09 -6.22 -13.93
C VAL A 473 3.41 -7.11 -14.97
N ALA A 474 2.17 -7.52 -14.71
CA ALA A 474 1.43 -8.40 -15.58
C ALA A 474 0.26 -7.69 -16.26
N GLY A 475 -0.25 -8.24 -17.36
CA GLY A 475 -1.44 -7.73 -18.04
C GLY A 475 -1.27 -6.30 -18.56
N CYS A 476 -0.12 -5.99 -19.14
CA CYS A 476 0.13 -4.71 -19.81
C CYS A 476 -0.54 -4.70 -21.20
N GLU A 477 -1.85 -4.61 -21.26
CA GLU A 477 -2.64 -4.76 -22.48
C GLU A 477 -2.26 -3.76 -23.60
N GLU A 478 -1.69 -2.61 -23.23
CA GLU A 478 -1.19 -1.61 -24.17
C GLU A 478 0.11 -2.05 -24.87
N VAL A 479 0.82 -3.05 -24.31
CA VAL A 479 2.09 -3.52 -24.84
C VAL A 479 1.84 -4.66 -25.84
N TYR A 480 2.07 -4.39 -27.10
CA TYR A 480 2.12 -5.44 -28.13
C TYR A 480 3.51 -6.07 -28.16
N VAL A 481 3.62 -7.33 -27.81
CA VAL A 481 4.87 -8.09 -27.79
C VAL A 481 4.91 -8.97 -29.04
N ASP A 482 5.95 -8.80 -29.85
CA ASP A 482 6.28 -9.66 -30.98
C ASP A 482 7.58 -10.42 -30.65
N GLU A 483 7.42 -11.66 -30.20
CA GLU A 483 8.53 -12.49 -29.77
C GLU A 483 9.42 -12.94 -30.93
N PHE A 484 8.87 -13.01 -32.15
CA PHE A 484 9.62 -13.37 -33.34
C PHE A 484 10.51 -12.23 -33.84
N LEU A 485 10.00 -10.99 -33.82
CA LEU A 485 10.77 -9.79 -34.15
C LEU A 485 11.57 -9.24 -32.95
N GLU A 486 11.47 -9.88 -31.79
CA GLU A 486 12.14 -9.50 -30.54
C GLU A 486 11.88 -8.01 -30.20
N GLN A 487 10.60 -7.59 -30.21
CA GLN A 487 10.23 -6.21 -29.93
C GLN A 487 8.92 -6.08 -29.13
N ALA A 488 8.81 -4.98 -28.38
CA ALA A 488 7.62 -4.58 -27.64
C ALA A 488 7.20 -3.17 -28.07
N THR A 489 5.93 -2.95 -28.38
CA THR A 489 5.43 -1.69 -28.94
C THR A 489 4.27 -1.13 -28.15
N VAL A 490 4.30 0.20 -27.87
CA VAL A 490 3.19 0.96 -27.31
C VAL A 490 3.04 2.26 -28.12
N GLY A 491 1.95 2.39 -28.85
CA GLY A 491 1.76 3.51 -29.77
C GLY A 491 2.90 3.58 -30.81
N ASP A 492 3.62 4.70 -30.85
CA ASP A 492 4.76 4.89 -31.76
C ASP A 492 6.12 4.49 -31.16
N ILE A 493 6.15 4.05 -29.90
CA ILE A 493 7.38 3.67 -29.19
C ILE A 493 7.63 2.19 -29.39
N ILE A 494 8.80 1.86 -29.93
CA ILE A 494 9.24 0.47 -30.15
C ILE A 494 10.49 0.21 -29.31
N LEU A 495 10.39 -0.76 -28.43
CA LEU A 495 11.52 -1.31 -27.69
C LEU A 495 11.99 -2.60 -28.32
N ARG A 496 13.27 -2.79 -28.43
CA ARG A 496 13.91 -3.98 -29.04
C ARG A 496 14.79 -4.68 -28.01
N LYS A 497 15.09 -5.91 -28.26
CA LYS A 497 16.07 -6.66 -27.50
C LYS A 497 17.36 -5.85 -27.32
N GLY A 498 17.85 -5.76 -26.11
CA GLY A 498 19.02 -4.97 -25.76
C GLY A 498 18.72 -3.56 -25.27
N ASP A 499 17.49 -3.05 -25.44
CA ASP A 499 17.10 -1.77 -24.86
C ASP A 499 16.93 -1.90 -23.35
N THR A 500 17.07 -0.79 -22.65
CA THR A 500 16.96 -0.75 -21.18
C THR A 500 15.62 -0.15 -20.76
N ILE A 501 14.98 -0.77 -19.79
CA ILE A 501 13.78 -0.26 -19.14
C ILE A 501 13.90 -0.36 -17.62
N SER A 502 12.98 0.32 -16.93
CA SER A 502 12.78 0.21 -15.49
C SER A 502 11.35 -0.19 -15.19
N VAL A 503 11.18 -1.14 -14.26
CA VAL A 503 9.91 -1.75 -13.90
C VAL A 503 9.63 -1.52 -12.43
N ASP A 504 8.49 -0.88 -12.12
CA ASP A 504 7.96 -0.73 -10.78
C ASP A 504 6.80 -1.72 -10.57
N GLY A 505 7.12 -2.85 -10.00
CA GLY A 505 6.13 -3.88 -9.68
C GLY A 505 5.19 -3.52 -8.53
N THR A 506 5.49 -2.44 -7.78
CA THR A 506 4.63 -1.95 -6.69
C THR A 506 3.48 -1.10 -7.23
N THR A 507 3.76 -0.29 -8.26
CA THR A 507 2.76 0.58 -8.89
C THR A 507 2.21 0.03 -10.19
N GLY A 508 2.84 -1.02 -10.75
CA GLY A 508 2.50 -1.57 -12.06
C GLY A 508 2.94 -0.70 -13.23
N THR A 509 3.99 0.12 -13.06
CA THR A 509 4.42 1.08 -14.07
C THR A 509 5.76 0.68 -14.69
N ILE A 510 5.89 0.82 -15.99
CA ILE A 510 7.10 0.56 -16.76
C ILE A 510 7.60 1.89 -17.32
N TYR A 511 8.89 2.14 -17.18
CA TYR A 511 9.55 3.38 -17.60
C TYR A 511 10.62 3.11 -18.66
N LEU A 512 10.85 4.08 -19.55
CA LEU A 512 11.96 4.03 -20.50
C LEU A 512 13.29 4.35 -19.80
N GLY A 513 14.33 3.62 -20.17
CA GLY A 513 15.68 3.81 -19.64
C GLY A 513 15.91 3.23 -18.25
N SER A 514 17.08 3.45 -17.71
CA SER A 514 17.50 2.99 -16.38
C SER A 514 17.26 4.07 -15.35
N ILE A 515 16.52 3.73 -14.30
CA ILE A 515 16.26 4.59 -13.15
C ILE A 515 17.00 3.99 -11.94
N PRO A 516 17.76 4.77 -11.17
CA PRO A 516 18.37 4.34 -9.93
C PRO A 516 17.34 3.88 -8.91
N TYR A 517 17.67 2.83 -8.15
CA TYR A 517 16.80 2.32 -7.08
C TYR A 517 17.59 2.08 -5.80
N ILE A 518 16.88 2.15 -4.68
CA ILE A 518 17.40 1.93 -3.33
C ILE A 518 17.05 0.49 -2.94
N GLU A 519 18.03 -0.28 -2.54
CA GLU A 519 17.78 -1.64 -2.07
C GLU A 519 17.07 -1.66 -0.72
N GLY A 520 16.09 -2.54 -0.57
CA GLY A 520 15.34 -2.74 0.66
C GLY A 520 16.12 -3.64 1.64
N ASP A 521 17.13 -3.10 2.35
CA ASP A 521 17.97 -3.87 3.29
C ASP A 521 17.70 -3.51 4.75
N GLU A 522 16.42 -3.42 5.13
CA GLU A 522 16.02 -3.03 6.49
C GLU A 522 15.53 -4.23 7.33
N TRP A 523 16.17 -5.38 7.15
CA TRP A 523 15.81 -6.63 7.82
C TRP A 523 15.75 -6.51 9.35
N GLN A 524 16.64 -5.74 9.95
CA GLN A 524 16.75 -5.61 11.39
C GLN A 524 15.53 -4.90 12.01
N LEU A 525 15.01 -3.88 11.32
CA LEU A 525 13.79 -3.17 11.72
C LEU A 525 12.57 -4.10 11.61
N LEU A 526 12.49 -4.83 10.51
CA LEU A 526 11.41 -5.78 10.27
C LEU A 526 11.42 -6.92 11.28
N GLU A 527 12.59 -7.50 11.56
CA GLU A 527 12.76 -8.58 12.53
C GLU A 527 12.28 -8.15 13.93
N THR A 528 12.67 -6.95 14.37
CA THR A 528 12.27 -6.41 15.66
C THR A 528 10.75 -6.30 15.80
N ILE A 529 10.09 -5.68 14.83
CA ILE A 529 8.63 -5.51 14.85
C ILE A 529 7.91 -6.85 14.71
N THR A 530 8.39 -7.73 13.82
CA THR A 530 7.82 -9.08 13.65
C THR A 530 7.95 -9.91 14.92
N CYS A 531 9.07 -9.79 15.65
CA CYS A 531 9.26 -10.46 16.93
C CYS A 531 8.22 -10.00 17.98
N TRP A 532 8.02 -8.69 18.10
CA TRP A 532 6.99 -8.13 18.98
C TRP A 532 5.57 -8.56 18.58
N ALA A 533 5.29 -8.58 17.28
CA ALA A 533 3.98 -8.99 16.76
C ALA A 533 3.68 -10.48 17.02
N LYS A 534 4.69 -11.34 16.97
CA LYS A 534 4.54 -12.78 17.28
C LYS A 534 4.11 -13.05 18.72
N GLU A 535 4.54 -12.22 19.69
CA GLU A 535 4.13 -12.35 21.10
C GLU A 535 2.61 -12.22 21.25
N GLY A 536 1.96 -11.54 20.31
CA GLY A 536 0.53 -11.28 20.27
C GLY A 536 -0.27 -12.04 19.23
N ALA A 537 0.33 -12.87 18.37
CA ALA A 537 -0.40 -13.54 17.31
C ALA A 537 -1.32 -14.65 17.84
N SER A 538 -2.62 -14.55 17.55
CA SER A 538 -3.64 -15.49 18.03
C SER A 538 -3.92 -16.64 17.08
N ILE A 539 -3.48 -16.56 15.83
CA ILE A 539 -3.57 -17.62 14.81
C ILE A 539 -2.20 -17.84 14.18
N GLY A 540 -1.95 -19.06 13.71
CA GLY A 540 -0.66 -19.43 13.12
C GLY A 540 -0.42 -18.78 11.75
N VAL A 541 0.84 -18.51 11.41
CA VAL A 541 1.24 -18.09 10.06
C VAL A 541 2.23 -19.10 9.49
N LYS A 542 1.84 -19.77 8.41
CA LYS A 542 2.66 -20.72 7.65
C LYS A 542 2.98 -20.13 6.27
N ALA A 543 3.86 -20.77 5.54
CA ALA A 543 4.25 -20.36 4.19
C ALA A 543 3.67 -21.28 3.10
N ASN A 544 3.44 -20.72 1.91
CA ASN A 544 3.35 -21.47 0.66
C ASN A 544 4.76 -21.55 0.08
N ALA A 545 5.39 -22.71 0.12
CA ALA A 545 6.75 -22.89 -0.34
C ALA A 545 7.04 -24.37 -0.63
N GLU A 546 7.74 -24.64 -1.70
CA GLU A 546 8.10 -25.99 -2.13
C GLU A 546 9.60 -26.18 -2.40
N THR A 547 10.37 -25.09 -2.59
CA THR A 547 11.81 -25.18 -2.80
C THR A 547 12.61 -24.97 -1.51
N PRO A 548 13.83 -25.52 -1.38
CA PRO A 548 14.69 -25.25 -0.23
C PRO A 548 15.01 -23.76 -0.01
N ALA A 549 15.07 -22.97 -1.07
CA ALA A 549 15.31 -21.51 -1.00
C ALA A 549 14.11 -20.79 -0.38
N ASP A 550 12.90 -21.08 -0.85
CA ASP A 550 11.66 -20.47 -0.33
C ASP A 550 11.44 -20.83 1.14
N ILE A 551 11.70 -22.10 1.50
CA ILE A 551 11.57 -22.55 2.89
C ILE A 551 12.52 -21.78 3.82
N LYS A 552 13.80 -21.62 3.42
CA LYS A 552 14.77 -20.82 4.19
C LYS A 552 14.30 -19.38 4.36
N THR A 553 13.83 -18.76 3.27
CA THR A 553 13.29 -17.39 3.27
C THR A 553 12.05 -17.29 4.17
N ALA A 554 11.12 -18.21 4.05
CA ALA A 554 9.91 -18.26 4.86
C ALA A 554 10.23 -18.37 6.37
N LEU A 555 11.13 -19.26 6.74
CA LEU A 555 11.56 -19.44 8.12
C LEU A 555 12.27 -18.19 8.68
N LYS A 556 13.12 -17.55 7.86
CA LYS A 556 13.78 -16.28 8.20
C LYS A 556 12.74 -15.18 8.44
N LEU A 557 11.71 -15.10 7.60
CA LEU A 557 10.60 -14.14 7.72
C LEU A 557 9.60 -14.47 8.84
N GLY A 558 9.75 -15.62 9.45
CA GLY A 558 9.01 -15.94 10.66
C GLY A 558 7.89 -16.95 10.52
N ALA A 559 7.83 -17.71 9.43
CA ALA A 559 6.88 -18.81 9.26
C ALA A 559 7.00 -19.86 10.35
N GLN A 560 5.86 -20.38 10.79
CA GLN A 560 5.78 -21.47 11.76
C GLN A 560 5.88 -22.87 11.10
N GLY A 561 5.84 -22.93 9.78
CA GLY A 561 5.90 -24.15 8.98
C GLY A 561 5.43 -23.88 7.55
N ILE A 562 5.18 -24.94 6.82
CA ILE A 562 4.64 -24.90 5.45
C ILE A 562 3.16 -25.28 5.52
N GLY A 563 2.28 -24.40 5.06
CA GLY A 563 0.84 -24.64 4.97
C GLY A 563 0.37 -25.10 3.60
N LEU A 564 1.21 -24.94 2.59
CA LEU A 564 0.99 -25.47 1.24
C LEU A 564 2.33 -25.68 0.54
N ALA A 565 2.65 -26.94 0.23
CA ALA A 565 3.63 -27.32 -0.77
C ALA A 565 2.90 -27.97 -1.94
N ARG A 566 3.03 -27.36 -3.14
CA ARG A 566 2.40 -27.85 -4.37
C ARG A 566 3.31 -28.85 -5.06
N THR A 567 2.87 -30.10 -5.17
CA THR A 567 3.70 -31.16 -5.76
C THR A 567 3.85 -31.03 -7.26
N GLU A 568 2.94 -30.36 -7.96
CA GLU A 568 3.03 -30.09 -9.39
C GLU A 568 4.28 -29.28 -9.77
N HIS A 569 4.67 -28.31 -8.95
CA HIS A 569 5.85 -27.49 -9.21
C HIS A 569 7.16 -28.29 -9.15
N MET A 570 7.15 -29.42 -8.44
CA MET A 570 8.30 -30.31 -8.36
C MET A 570 8.55 -31.12 -9.66
N PHE A 571 7.60 -31.07 -10.62
CA PHE A 571 7.68 -31.81 -11.86
C PHE A 571 8.23 -31.00 -13.04
N PHE A 572 8.37 -29.69 -12.89
CA PHE A 572 8.93 -28.83 -13.91
C PHE A 572 10.47 -28.79 -13.82
N GLY A 573 11.12 -29.62 -14.60
CA GLY A 573 12.57 -29.71 -14.78
C GLY A 573 12.85 -30.64 -15.92
N GLU A 574 13.89 -30.42 -16.70
CA GLU A 574 14.14 -31.12 -17.99
C GLU A 574 14.01 -32.65 -17.91
N GLU A 575 14.62 -33.26 -16.88
CA GLU A 575 14.50 -34.71 -16.70
C GLU A 575 13.14 -35.15 -16.15
N ARG A 576 12.53 -34.32 -15.32
CA ARG A 576 11.30 -34.67 -14.61
C ARG A 576 10.06 -34.57 -15.50
N ILE A 577 9.99 -33.56 -16.36
CA ILE A 577 8.88 -33.35 -17.27
C ILE A 577 8.77 -34.50 -18.28
N VAL A 578 9.90 -35.07 -18.71
CA VAL A 578 9.92 -36.23 -19.61
C VAL A 578 9.28 -37.45 -18.93
N GLU A 579 9.59 -37.71 -17.66
CA GLU A 579 9.01 -38.86 -16.94
C GLU A 579 7.51 -38.66 -16.65
N ILE A 580 7.05 -37.42 -16.34
CA ILE A 580 5.61 -37.09 -16.24
C ILE A 580 4.91 -37.37 -17.57
N ARG A 581 5.48 -36.91 -18.68
CA ARG A 581 4.94 -37.15 -20.04
C ARG A 581 4.86 -38.64 -20.37
N LYS A 582 5.88 -39.40 -20.00
CA LYS A 582 5.88 -40.90 -20.14
C LYS A 582 4.78 -41.55 -19.28
N MET A 583 4.59 -41.05 -18.05
CA MET A 583 3.50 -41.51 -17.17
C MET A 583 2.14 -41.24 -17.78
N ILE A 584 1.92 -40.02 -18.32
CA ILE A 584 0.65 -39.63 -18.94
C ILE A 584 0.32 -40.44 -20.18
N LEU A 585 1.34 -40.77 -20.96
CA LEU A 585 1.20 -41.54 -22.22
C LEU A 585 1.16 -43.05 -21.99
N ALA A 586 1.31 -43.55 -20.76
CA ALA A 586 1.27 -44.96 -20.44
C ALA A 586 -0.11 -45.56 -20.77
N GLU A 587 -0.10 -46.64 -21.56
CA GLU A 587 -1.33 -47.30 -22.01
C GLU A 587 -1.86 -48.33 -21.01
N ASN A 588 -1.00 -48.83 -20.17
CA ASN A 588 -1.36 -49.88 -19.20
C ASN A 588 -0.51 -49.76 -17.93
N LYS A 589 -0.89 -50.57 -16.93
CA LYS A 589 -0.23 -50.53 -15.61
C LYS A 589 1.26 -50.88 -15.66
N GLU A 590 1.69 -51.74 -16.58
CA GLU A 590 3.08 -52.13 -16.68
C GLU A 590 3.96 -50.97 -17.19
N SER A 591 3.44 -50.22 -18.20
CA SER A 591 4.15 -49.05 -18.73
C SER A 591 4.15 -47.86 -17.78
N LEU A 592 3.26 -47.85 -16.80
CA LEU A 592 3.15 -46.81 -15.78
C LEU A 592 4.21 -46.93 -14.68
N ILE A 593 4.67 -48.13 -14.37
CA ILE A 593 5.55 -48.41 -13.20
C ILE A 593 6.88 -47.66 -13.30
N ALA A 594 7.57 -47.78 -14.40
CA ALA A 594 8.94 -47.25 -14.56
C ALA A 594 8.97 -45.69 -14.44
N PRO A 595 8.10 -44.91 -15.11
CA PRO A 595 7.99 -43.46 -14.86
C PRO A 595 7.65 -43.10 -13.41
N LEU A 596 6.70 -43.80 -12.79
CA LEU A 596 6.32 -43.54 -11.39
C LEU A 596 7.48 -43.80 -10.42
N ASP A 597 8.27 -44.87 -10.62
CA ASP A 597 9.43 -45.14 -9.77
C ASP A 597 10.50 -44.04 -9.89
N ARG A 598 10.74 -43.50 -11.07
CA ARG A 598 11.65 -42.37 -11.26
C ARG A 598 11.13 -41.10 -10.63
N LEU A 599 9.87 -40.76 -10.86
CA LEU A 599 9.23 -39.59 -10.25
C LEU A 599 9.23 -39.69 -8.72
N LYS A 600 9.02 -40.86 -8.16
CA LYS A 600 9.14 -41.12 -6.72
C LYS A 600 10.50 -40.72 -6.18
N GLU A 601 11.58 -41.11 -6.83
CA GLU A 601 12.93 -40.80 -6.37
C GLU A 601 13.22 -39.28 -6.43
N PHE A 602 12.76 -38.59 -7.46
CA PHE A 602 12.85 -37.11 -7.52
C PHE A 602 12.13 -36.45 -6.36
N GLN A 603 10.84 -36.77 -6.15
CA GLN A 603 10.05 -36.17 -5.07
C GLN A 603 10.58 -36.55 -3.69
N LYS A 604 11.09 -37.78 -3.52
CA LYS A 604 11.72 -38.22 -2.28
C LYS A 604 12.91 -37.34 -1.89
N ASN A 605 13.74 -36.95 -2.87
CA ASN A 605 14.87 -36.06 -2.66
C ASN A 605 14.39 -34.65 -2.24
N ASP A 606 13.34 -34.16 -2.90
CA ASP A 606 12.74 -32.84 -2.57
C ASP A 606 12.16 -32.83 -1.16
N PHE A 607 11.33 -33.81 -0.81
CA PHE A 607 10.74 -33.93 0.53
C PHE A 607 11.79 -34.12 1.62
N ARG A 608 12.86 -34.90 1.35
CA ARG A 608 13.98 -35.03 2.28
C ARG A 608 14.63 -33.68 2.59
N ALA A 609 14.86 -32.85 1.56
CA ALA A 609 15.43 -31.52 1.72
C ALA A 609 14.48 -30.61 2.53
N MET A 610 13.18 -30.66 2.24
CA MET A 610 12.16 -29.89 2.95
C MET A 610 12.10 -30.27 4.44
N PHE A 611 11.96 -31.55 4.79
CA PHE A 611 11.88 -32.02 6.18
C PHE A 611 13.14 -31.70 6.97
N THR A 612 14.32 -31.81 6.34
CA THR A 612 15.60 -31.45 6.98
C THR A 612 15.65 -29.97 7.33
N LEU A 613 15.15 -29.09 6.47
CA LEU A 613 15.10 -27.64 6.75
C LEU A 613 14.06 -27.26 7.78
N LEU A 614 12.90 -27.92 7.77
CA LEU A 614 11.78 -27.62 8.66
C LEU A 614 11.99 -28.05 10.11
N LYS A 615 12.87 -29.02 10.36
CA LYS A 615 13.24 -29.47 11.71
C LYS A 615 12.02 -29.76 12.60
N GLY A 616 11.10 -30.59 12.12
CA GLY A 616 9.88 -30.96 12.85
C GLY A 616 8.72 -29.95 12.79
N LYS A 617 8.89 -28.80 12.14
CA LYS A 617 7.77 -27.89 11.92
C LYS A 617 6.77 -28.49 10.93
N ALA A 618 5.50 -28.09 11.04
CA ALA A 618 4.42 -28.57 10.17
C ALA A 618 4.74 -28.39 8.68
N CYS A 619 4.43 -29.42 7.91
CA CYS A 619 4.59 -29.44 6.44
C CYS A 619 3.34 -30.05 5.81
N THR A 620 2.46 -29.19 5.27
CA THR A 620 1.26 -29.60 4.55
C THR A 620 1.59 -29.74 3.06
N ILE A 621 1.50 -30.95 2.54
CA ILE A 621 1.86 -31.31 1.15
C ILE A 621 0.58 -31.62 0.39
N ARG A 622 0.24 -30.82 -0.63
CA ARG A 622 -0.88 -31.08 -1.52
C ARG A 622 -0.45 -32.07 -2.59
N LEU A 623 -1.20 -33.15 -2.72
CA LEU A 623 -1.00 -34.12 -3.80
C LEU A 623 -1.39 -33.51 -5.15
N LEU A 624 -0.96 -34.13 -6.24
CA LEU A 624 -1.10 -33.60 -7.62
C LEU A 624 -2.53 -33.11 -7.89
N ASP A 625 -2.63 -31.85 -8.25
CA ASP A 625 -3.91 -31.17 -8.44
C ASP A 625 -4.27 -30.86 -9.90
N PRO A 626 -3.38 -30.30 -10.76
CA PRO A 626 -3.77 -29.89 -12.11
C PRO A 626 -4.10 -31.08 -13.03
N PRO A 627 -4.88 -30.84 -14.10
CA PRO A 627 -5.16 -31.84 -15.09
C PRO A 627 -3.88 -32.21 -15.85
N LEU A 628 -3.82 -33.49 -16.31
CA LEU A 628 -2.60 -34.04 -16.89
C LEU A 628 -2.20 -33.37 -18.20
N HIS A 629 -3.11 -32.79 -18.95
CA HIS A 629 -2.79 -32.14 -20.22
C HIS A 629 -1.90 -30.89 -20.05
N GLU A 630 -1.85 -30.26 -18.87
CA GLU A 630 -0.95 -29.11 -18.58
C GLU A 630 0.54 -29.49 -18.63
N PHE A 631 0.88 -30.78 -18.48
CA PHE A 631 2.24 -31.27 -18.58
C PHE A 631 2.62 -31.76 -20.00
N LEU A 632 1.64 -31.82 -20.92
CA LEU A 632 1.89 -32.34 -22.27
C LEU A 632 2.64 -31.31 -23.12
N PRO A 633 3.44 -31.77 -24.11
CA PRO A 633 4.20 -30.89 -24.98
C PRO A 633 3.29 -29.99 -25.80
N GLN A 634 3.68 -28.71 -25.93
CA GLN A 634 2.92 -27.68 -26.64
C GLN A 634 3.56 -27.33 -28.00
N THR A 635 4.87 -27.61 -28.18
CA THR A 635 5.60 -27.29 -29.38
C THR A 635 5.94 -28.54 -30.19
N GLU A 636 6.15 -28.39 -31.50
CA GLU A 636 6.61 -29.51 -32.37
C GLU A 636 7.95 -30.08 -31.92
N GLU A 637 8.85 -29.23 -31.42
CA GLU A 637 10.18 -29.65 -30.97
C GLU A 637 10.08 -30.56 -29.75
N GLU A 638 9.24 -30.20 -28.78
CA GLU A 638 8.98 -31.01 -27.60
C GLU A 638 8.30 -32.35 -27.96
N ILE A 639 7.37 -32.33 -28.92
CA ILE A 639 6.74 -33.57 -29.42
C ILE A 639 7.80 -34.48 -30.07
N ILE A 640 8.70 -33.93 -30.86
CA ILE A 640 9.80 -34.68 -31.48
C ILE A 640 10.76 -35.23 -30.40
N HIS A 641 11.10 -34.41 -29.43
CA HIS A 641 11.94 -34.84 -28.29
C HIS A 641 11.28 -36.00 -27.53
N LEU A 642 10.01 -35.89 -27.19
CA LEU A 642 9.27 -36.91 -26.47
C LEU A 642 9.14 -38.21 -27.31
N ALA A 643 8.96 -38.11 -28.65
CA ALA A 643 8.95 -39.25 -29.54
C ALA A 643 10.30 -40.00 -29.54
N ASN A 644 11.40 -39.27 -29.44
CA ASN A 644 12.74 -39.89 -29.34
C ASN A 644 12.96 -40.61 -27.99
N GLU A 645 12.34 -40.08 -26.91
CA GLU A 645 12.43 -40.65 -25.57
C GLU A 645 11.43 -41.77 -25.30
N THR A 646 10.39 -41.88 -26.13
CA THR A 646 9.35 -42.90 -26.08
C THR A 646 9.44 -43.79 -27.31
N LYS A 647 8.70 -44.86 -27.38
CA LYS A 647 8.54 -45.66 -28.58
C LYS A 647 7.39 -45.19 -29.47
N LEU A 648 6.81 -44.05 -29.15
CA LEU A 648 5.64 -43.49 -29.84
C LEU A 648 6.08 -42.63 -31.02
N THR A 649 5.27 -42.60 -32.05
CA THR A 649 5.45 -41.66 -33.17
C THR A 649 4.88 -40.28 -32.79
N THR A 650 5.36 -39.26 -33.46
CA THR A 650 4.81 -37.87 -33.28
C THR A 650 3.31 -37.80 -33.53
N ALA A 651 2.80 -38.62 -34.46
CA ALA A 651 1.37 -38.68 -34.75
C ALA A 651 0.55 -39.28 -33.59
N GLU A 652 1.08 -40.34 -32.96
CA GLU A 652 0.43 -40.96 -31.79
C GLU A 652 0.44 -40.01 -30.59
N ILE A 653 1.53 -39.28 -30.37
CA ILE A 653 1.62 -38.29 -29.30
C ILE A 653 0.61 -37.16 -29.52
N LYS A 654 0.53 -36.62 -30.74
CA LYS A 654 -0.48 -35.59 -31.08
C LYS A 654 -1.90 -36.06 -30.86
N HIS A 655 -2.19 -37.30 -31.29
CA HIS A 655 -3.53 -37.88 -31.08
C HIS A 655 -3.85 -38.00 -29.57
N ARG A 656 -2.89 -38.44 -28.77
CA ARG A 656 -3.05 -38.50 -27.30
C ARG A 656 -3.24 -37.12 -26.65
N ILE A 657 -2.52 -36.10 -27.12
CA ILE A 657 -2.71 -34.69 -26.66
C ILE A 657 -4.15 -34.26 -26.94
N GLU A 658 -4.67 -34.51 -28.16
CA GLU A 658 -6.04 -34.19 -28.54
C GLU A 658 -7.07 -34.93 -27.67
N GLU A 659 -6.87 -36.21 -27.38
CA GLU A 659 -7.77 -37.02 -26.54
C GLU A 659 -7.82 -36.51 -25.09
N LEU A 660 -6.70 -36.07 -24.55
CA LEU A 660 -6.56 -35.59 -23.15
C LEU A 660 -6.91 -34.14 -22.99
N HIS A 661 -7.06 -33.41 -24.09
CA HIS A 661 -7.43 -31.99 -24.02
C HIS A 661 -8.87 -31.83 -23.49
N GLU A 662 -8.98 -31.09 -22.42
CA GLU A 662 -10.27 -30.81 -21.76
C GLU A 662 -10.84 -29.46 -22.18
N HIS A 663 -12.13 -29.40 -22.48
CA HIS A 663 -12.81 -28.14 -22.81
C HIS A 663 -12.97 -27.22 -21.59
N ASN A 664 -13.03 -27.77 -20.39
CA ASN A 664 -13.08 -27.02 -19.14
C ASN A 664 -12.19 -27.71 -18.09
N PRO A 665 -10.89 -27.45 -18.12
CA PRO A 665 -9.92 -28.08 -17.26
C PRO A 665 -10.21 -27.92 -15.75
N MET A 666 -10.77 -26.79 -15.35
CA MET A 666 -11.05 -26.48 -13.96
C MET A 666 -12.13 -27.42 -13.36
N LEU A 667 -13.07 -27.87 -14.16
CA LEU A 667 -14.14 -28.79 -13.78
C LEU A 667 -13.89 -30.23 -14.22
N GLY A 668 -12.74 -30.49 -14.82
CA GLY A 668 -12.41 -31.72 -15.51
C GLY A 668 -11.75 -32.80 -14.64
N HIS A 669 -10.90 -33.59 -15.27
CA HIS A 669 -10.25 -34.76 -14.71
C HIS A 669 -8.94 -34.41 -14.00
N ARG A 670 -9.06 -33.80 -12.80
CA ARG A 670 -7.93 -33.35 -11.98
C ARG A 670 -8.14 -33.73 -10.50
N GLY A 671 -7.10 -33.55 -9.70
CA GLY A 671 -7.14 -33.70 -8.25
C GLY A 671 -7.63 -35.07 -7.80
N CYS A 672 -8.57 -35.12 -6.85
CA CYS A 672 -9.11 -36.38 -6.34
C CYS A 672 -9.77 -37.24 -7.44
N ARG A 673 -10.32 -36.63 -8.51
CA ARG A 673 -10.93 -37.37 -9.63
C ARG A 673 -9.90 -38.15 -10.39
N LEU A 674 -8.72 -37.58 -10.63
CA LEU A 674 -7.58 -38.25 -11.21
C LEU A 674 -7.09 -39.40 -10.31
N ALA A 675 -7.05 -39.15 -9.00
CA ALA A 675 -6.63 -40.14 -8.02
C ALA A 675 -7.62 -41.35 -7.93
N VAL A 676 -8.89 -41.15 -8.21
CA VAL A 676 -9.89 -42.24 -8.25
C VAL A 676 -9.69 -43.12 -9.48
N THR A 677 -9.32 -42.55 -10.62
CA THR A 677 -9.13 -43.31 -11.87
C THR A 677 -7.73 -43.91 -12.00
N THR A 678 -6.72 -43.21 -11.48
CA THR A 678 -5.30 -43.62 -11.51
C THR A 678 -4.68 -43.42 -10.12
N PRO A 679 -5.06 -44.25 -9.14
CA PRO A 679 -4.63 -44.09 -7.75
C PRO A 679 -3.12 -44.26 -7.55
N GLU A 680 -2.46 -44.98 -8.46
CA GLU A 680 -1.04 -45.25 -8.47
C GLU A 680 -0.19 -43.94 -8.38
N ILE A 681 -0.70 -42.82 -8.92
CA ILE A 681 -0.02 -41.50 -8.85
C ILE A 681 0.03 -41.02 -7.40
N TYR A 682 -1.07 -41.03 -6.70
CA TYR A 682 -1.13 -40.58 -5.29
C TYR A 682 -0.43 -41.55 -4.35
N GLU A 683 -0.52 -42.87 -4.62
CA GLU A 683 0.23 -43.89 -3.90
C GLU A 683 1.73 -43.68 -4.00
N MET A 684 2.24 -43.36 -5.21
CA MET A 684 3.64 -43.00 -5.44
C MET A 684 4.06 -41.76 -4.66
N GLN A 685 3.25 -40.67 -4.72
CA GLN A 685 3.55 -39.45 -3.98
C GLN A 685 3.58 -39.66 -2.46
N VAL A 686 2.60 -40.37 -1.93
CA VAL A 686 2.54 -40.71 -0.50
C VAL A 686 3.73 -41.60 -0.11
N ALA A 687 4.13 -42.52 -0.96
CA ALA A 687 5.33 -43.32 -0.72
C ALA A 687 6.59 -42.44 -0.64
N ALA A 688 6.76 -41.50 -1.58
CA ALA A 688 7.87 -40.54 -1.54
C ALA A 688 7.88 -39.68 -0.25
N ILE A 689 6.70 -39.18 0.19
CA ILE A 689 6.55 -38.39 1.40
C ILE A 689 6.93 -39.19 2.64
N ILE A 690 6.37 -40.38 2.81
CA ILE A 690 6.54 -41.19 4.01
C ILE A 690 7.96 -41.77 4.10
N GLU A 691 8.50 -42.29 2.98
CA GLU A 691 9.87 -42.83 2.96
C GLU A 691 10.90 -41.73 3.29
N SER A 692 10.77 -40.52 2.72
CA SER A 692 11.65 -39.40 3.02
C SER A 692 11.54 -38.92 4.48
N ALA A 693 10.32 -38.90 5.02
CA ALA A 693 10.09 -38.52 6.43
C ALA A 693 10.75 -39.53 7.38
N ILE A 694 10.64 -40.84 7.10
CA ILE A 694 11.31 -41.89 7.86
C ILE A 694 12.82 -41.71 7.81
N GLU A 695 13.40 -41.48 6.61
CA GLU A 695 14.84 -41.30 6.44
C GLU A 695 15.39 -40.09 7.22
N VAL A 696 14.64 -38.98 7.25
CA VAL A 696 15.06 -37.79 8.04
C VAL A 696 14.93 -38.05 9.51
N ALA A 697 13.82 -38.66 9.98
CA ALA A 697 13.60 -38.99 11.38
C ALA A 697 14.68 -39.95 11.92
N GLN A 698 15.16 -40.88 11.10
CA GLN A 698 16.27 -41.77 11.48
C GLN A 698 17.64 -41.11 11.63
N LYS A 699 17.87 -40.04 10.87
CA LYS A 699 19.12 -39.26 10.91
C LYS A 699 19.14 -38.27 12.09
N GLU A 700 17.98 -37.77 12.46
CA GLU A 700 17.81 -36.77 13.50
C GLU A 700 16.84 -37.30 14.57
N GLU A 701 17.31 -38.23 15.41
CA GLU A 701 16.52 -38.96 16.41
C GLU A 701 15.72 -38.09 17.39
N THR A 702 16.06 -36.82 17.52
CA THR A 702 15.37 -35.85 18.40
C THR A 702 14.19 -35.13 17.76
N LEU A 703 13.97 -35.30 16.45
CA LEU A 703 12.92 -34.60 15.73
C LEU A 703 11.72 -35.51 15.43
N GLU A 704 10.56 -35.08 15.86
CA GLU A 704 9.29 -35.66 15.42
C GLU A 704 8.88 -35.03 14.08
N ILE A 705 8.84 -35.83 13.02
CA ILE A 705 8.40 -35.37 11.69
C ILE A 705 7.01 -35.94 11.43
N VAL A 706 6.03 -35.03 11.31
CA VAL A 706 4.63 -35.36 11.06
C VAL A 706 4.18 -34.77 9.72
N PRO A 707 4.29 -35.52 8.62
CA PRO A 707 3.78 -35.05 7.33
C PRO A 707 2.27 -34.84 7.34
N GLU A 708 1.80 -33.72 6.82
CA GLU A 708 0.39 -33.42 6.61
C GLU A 708 0.07 -33.58 5.11
N ILE A 709 -0.61 -34.66 4.75
CA ILE A 709 -0.93 -35.04 3.36
C ILE A 709 -2.30 -34.46 3.03
N MET A 710 -2.39 -33.61 2.02
CA MET A 710 -3.61 -32.90 1.64
C MET A 710 -4.14 -33.35 0.28
N ILE A 711 -5.38 -33.85 0.25
CA ILE A 711 -6.06 -34.28 -0.97
C ILE A 711 -6.86 -33.10 -1.53
N PRO A 712 -6.59 -32.65 -2.79
CA PRO A 712 -7.34 -31.55 -3.41
C PRO A 712 -8.69 -32.00 -3.96
N LEU A 713 -9.61 -31.04 -4.16
CA LEU A 713 -10.90 -31.17 -4.87
C LEU A 713 -11.90 -32.20 -4.31
N ILE A 714 -11.79 -32.58 -3.05
CA ILE A 714 -12.78 -33.46 -2.43
C ILE A 714 -14.16 -32.78 -2.38
N GLY A 715 -15.16 -33.44 -2.95
CA GLY A 715 -16.56 -32.99 -2.96
C GLY A 715 -17.48 -33.81 -2.03
N SER A 716 -17.04 -34.98 -1.56
CA SER A 716 -17.86 -35.87 -0.72
C SER A 716 -17.07 -36.67 0.32
N LYS A 717 -17.78 -37.14 1.35
CA LYS A 717 -17.22 -38.10 2.35
C LYS A 717 -16.72 -39.37 1.71
N GLU A 718 -17.44 -39.87 0.73
CA GLU A 718 -17.17 -41.15 0.06
C GLU A 718 -15.86 -41.07 -0.72
N GLU A 719 -15.59 -39.98 -1.46
CA GLU A 719 -14.33 -39.73 -2.14
C GLU A 719 -13.18 -39.70 -1.13
N MET A 720 -13.35 -38.92 -0.05
CA MET A 720 -12.30 -38.79 0.97
C MET A 720 -12.04 -40.12 1.68
N ALA A 721 -13.07 -40.86 2.07
CA ALA A 721 -12.92 -42.14 2.76
C ALA A 721 -12.22 -43.18 1.89
N TRP A 722 -12.59 -43.25 0.59
CA TRP A 722 -12.00 -44.21 -0.33
C TRP A 722 -10.51 -43.92 -0.59
N LEU A 723 -10.18 -42.69 -0.85
CA LEU A 723 -8.79 -42.29 -1.06
C LEU A 723 -7.96 -42.49 0.21
N ARG A 724 -8.47 -42.04 1.36
CA ARG A 724 -7.79 -42.19 2.66
C ARG A 724 -7.45 -43.63 2.96
N GLU A 725 -8.36 -44.56 2.70
CA GLU A 725 -8.15 -45.98 2.95
C GLU A 725 -7.01 -46.54 2.05
N ARG A 726 -7.00 -46.19 0.78
CA ARG A 726 -5.93 -46.59 -0.14
C ARG A 726 -4.56 -46.04 0.28
N LEU A 727 -4.51 -44.75 0.61
CA LEU A 727 -3.26 -44.11 1.05
C LEU A 727 -2.75 -44.73 2.36
N LYS A 728 -3.66 -45.06 3.30
CA LYS A 728 -3.29 -45.78 4.52
C LYS A 728 -2.69 -47.17 4.24
N GLN A 729 -3.25 -47.92 3.30
CA GLN A 729 -2.71 -49.23 2.90
C GLN A 729 -1.31 -49.08 2.33
N THR A 730 -1.06 -48.07 1.50
CA THR A 730 0.28 -47.76 1.01
C THR A 730 1.24 -47.44 2.15
N ILE A 731 0.84 -46.57 3.09
CA ILE A 731 1.66 -46.22 4.25
C ILE A 731 1.96 -47.43 5.13
N GLN A 732 0.98 -48.30 5.39
CA GLN A 732 1.18 -49.51 6.16
C GLN A 732 2.19 -50.47 5.48
N THR A 733 2.10 -50.58 4.18
CA THR A 733 3.08 -51.38 3.40
C THR A 733 4.50 -50.86 3.58
N ILE A 734 4.67 -49.54 3.61
CA ILE A 734 5.98 -48.91 3.85
C ILE A 734 6.46 -49.16 5.29
N PHE A 735 5.58 -49.01 6.27
CA PHE A 735 5.93 -49.26 7.66
C PHE A 735 6.40 -50.73 7.90
N VAL A 736 5.71 -51.69 7.27
CA VAL A 736 6.13 -53.08 7.32
C VAL A 736 7.48 -53.28 6.63
N LYS A 737 7.68 -52.68 5.45
CA LYS A 737 8.92 -52.80 4.66
C LYS A 737 10.12 -52.15 5.38
N THR A 738 9.96 -51.03 6.01
CA THR A 738 11.00 -50.27 6.67
C THR A 738 11.19 -50.67 8.14
N ASN A 739 10.25 -51.39 8.74
CA ASN A 739 10.14 -51.65 10.17
C ASN A 739 10.16 -50.37 11.01
N GLN A 740 9.57 -49.29 10.50
CA GLN A 740 9.49 -47.98 11.14
C GLN A 740 8.08 -47.45 11.06
N VAL A 741 7.65 -46.78 12.11
CA VAL A 741 6.34 -46.13 12.19
C VAL A 741 6.53 -44.66 12.57
N ILE A 742 5.93 -43.76 11.79
CA ILE A 742 5.91 -42.32 12.08
C ILE A 742 4.45 -41.83 12.16
N SER A 743 4.23 -40.72 12.87
CA SER A 743 2.95 -40.02 12.87
C SER A 743 2.75 -39.31 11.54
N TYR A 744 1.51 -39.27 11.04
CA TYR A 744 1.11 -38.54 9.83
C TYR A 744 -0.35 -38.14 9.93
N LYS A 745 -0.73 -37.13 9.11
CA LYS A 745 -2.13 -36.70 8.98
C LYS A 745 -2.57 -36.74 7.53
N ILE A 746 -3.81 -37.14 7.28
CA ILE A 746 -4.45 -37.07 5.95
C ILE A 746 -5.69 -36.19 6.04
N GLY A 747 -5.63 -35.04 5.36
CA GLY A 747 -6.73 -34.09 5.32
C GLY A 747 -7.07 -33.68 3.89
N THR A 748 -7.88 -32.67 3.74
CA THR A 748 -8.34 -32.24 2.42
C THR A 748 -8.40 -30.72 2.28
N MET A 749 -8.35 -30.24 1.02
CA MET A 749 -8.63 -28.87 0.65
C MET A 749 -10.14 -28.66 0.51
N LEU A 750 -10.66 -27.64 1.20
CA LEU A 750 -12.05 -27.16 1.03
C LEU A 750 -12.04 -26.05 -0.04
N GLU A 751 -12.39 -26.42 -1.24
CA GLU A 751 -12.35 -25.52 -2.40
C GLU A 751 -13.55 -25.69 -3.34
N ILE A 752 -14.46 -26.57 -2.98
CA ILE A 752 -15.72 -26.79 -3.70
C ILE A 752 -16.89 -26.36 -2.79
N PRO A 753 -17.83 -25.54 -3.25
CA PRO A 753 -18.98 -25.10 -2.46
C PRO A 753 -19.74 -26.26 -1.81
N ARG A 754 -19.91 -27.40 -2.53
CA ARG A 754 -20.55 -28.61 -2.00
C ARG A 754 -19.77 -29.14 -0.78
N ALA A 755 -18.45 -29.16 -0.81
CA ALA A 755 -17.64 -29.63 0.31
C ALA A 755 -17.85 -28.74 1.55
N CYS A 756 -17.92 -27.43 1.39
CA CYS A 756 -18.25 -26.49 2.49
C CYS A 756 -19.63 -26.77 3.10
N LEU A 757 -20.63 -27.03 2.26
CA LEU A 757 -21.98 -27.31 2.71
C LEU A 757 -22.12 -28.68 3.39
N THR A 758 -21.26 -29.65 3.15
CA THR A 758 -21.28 -31.01 3.71
C THR A 758 -20.06 -31.30 4.58
N ALA A 759 -19.40 -30.26 5.09
CA ALA A 759 -18.11 -30.33 5.79
C ALA A 759 -18.18 -31.23 7.04
N GLU A 760 -19.32 -31.29 7.75
CA GLU A 760 -19.51 -32.17 8.90
C GLU A 760 -19.31 -33.65 8.55
N LYS A 761 -19.76 -34.09 7.35
CA LYS A 761 -19.60 -35.49 6.92
C LYS A 761 -18.15 -35.79 6.54
N ILE A 762 -17.46 -34.83 5.90
CA ILE A 762 -16.08 -34.99 5.49
C ILE A 762 -15.17 -34.98 6.73
N ALA A 763 -15.52 -34.21 7.78
CA ALA A 763 -14.79 -34.15 9.04
C ALA A 763 -14.68 -35.50 9.78
N GLU A 764 -15.66 -36.38 9.63
CA GLU A 764 -15.60 -37.74 10.21
C GLU A 764 -14.44 -38.59 9.67
N VAL A 765 -13.88 -38.23 8.50
CA VAL A 765 -12.83 -38.98 7.79
C VAL A 765 -11.61 -38.17 7.43
N SER A 766 -11.44 -36.96 8.00
CA SER A 766 -10.33 -36.05 7.75
C SER A 766 -9.64 -35.66 9.05
N ASP A 767 -8.31 -35.56 9.04
CA ASP A 767 -7.52 -35.18 10.21
C ASP A 767 -7.31 -33.65 10.29
N PHE A 768 -7.40 -32.94 9.16
CA PHE A 768 -7.32 -31.48 9.06
C PHE A 768 -7.97 -30.96 7.78
N PHE A 769 -8.17 -29.65 7.72
CA PHE A 769 -8.70 -28.94 6.56
C PHE A 769 -7.85 -27.72 6.21
N SER A 770 -7.80 -27.35 4.92
CA SER A 770 -7.30 -26.08 4.45
C SER A 770 -8.21 -25.52 3.34
N PHE A 771 -8.59 -24.25 3.41
CA PHE A 771 -9.39 -23.64 2.36
C PHE A 771 -8.53 -23.27 1.16
N GLY A 772 -8.90 -23.76 -0.03
CA GLY A 772 -8.37 -23.34 -1.33
C GLY A 772 -9.23 -22.23 -1.91
N THR A 773 -8.97 -21.00 -1.49
CA THR A 773 -9.87 -19.87 -1.78
C THR A 773 -9.95 -19.48 -3.25
N ASN A 774 -8.93 -19.78 -4.06
CA ASN A 774 -8.96 -19.50 -5.49
C ASN A 774 -10.08 -20.29 -6.19
N ASP A 775 -10.07 -21.63 -6.05
CA ASP A 775 -11.09 -22.50 -6.63
C ASP A 775 -12.45 -22.28 -5.97
N LEU A 776 -12.49 -22.06 -4.65
CA LEU A 776 -13.75 -21.77 -3.94
C LEU A 776 -14.40 -20.48 -4.46
N THR A 777 -13.63 -19.42 -4.68
CA THR A 777 -14.11 -18.15 -5.24
C THR A 777 -14.60 -18.35 -6.68
N GLN A 778 -13.78 -19.01 -7.50
CA GLN A 778 -14.10 -19.28 -8.89
C GLN A 778 -15.43 -20.05 -9.02
N LEU A 779 -15.61 -21.11 -8.24
CA LEU A 779 -16.84 -21.93 -8.29
C LEU A 779 -18.05 -21.24 -7.68
N THR A 780 -17.84 -20.36 -6.70
CA THR A 780 -18.94 -19.62 -6.05
C THR A 780 -19.48 -18.51 -6.94
N TYR A 781 -18.57 -17.75 -7.58
CA TYR A 781 -18.95 -16.70 -8.53
C TYR A 781 -19.31 -17.23 -9.93
N GLY A 782 -18.81 -18.41 -10.30
CA GLY A 782 -18.85 -18.88 -11.68
C GLY A 782 -17.94 -18.06 -12.61
N PHE A 783 -16.89 -17.44 -12.07
CA PHE A 783 -15.88 -16.70 -12.83
C PHE A 783 -14.67 -17.59 -13.11
N SER A 784 -14.16 -17.56 -14.33
CA SER A 784 -12.85 -18.14 -14.62
C SER A 784 -11.78 -17.19 -14.05
N ARG A 785 -10.91 -17.70 -13.18
CA ARG A 785 -9.81 -16.92 -12.60
C ARG A 785 -8.92 -16.33 -13.70
N ASP A 786 -8.61 -17.12 -14.72
CA ASP A 786 -7.67 -16.76 -15.79
C ASP A 786 -8.30 -15.77 -16.79
N ASP A 787 -9.63 -15.80 -16.96
CA ASP A 787 -10.35 -14.93 -17.88
C ASP A 787 -10.98 -13.69 -17.23
N SER A 788 -11.05 -13.66 -15.91
CA SER A 788 -11.77 -12.60 -15.15
C SER A 788 -11.17 -11.21 -15.34
N GLY A 789 -9.89 -11.11 -15.62
CA GLY A 789 -9.21 -9.82 -15.91
C GLY A 789 -9.88 -9.04 -17.06
N LYS A 790 -10.53 -9.72 -18.00
CA LYS A 790 -11.21 -9.10 -19.15
C LYS A 790 -12.45 -8.29 -18.75
N PHE A 791 -13.05 -8.53 -17.59
CA PHE A 791 -14.32 -7.88 -17.18
C PHE A 791 -14.34 -7.32 -15.77
N ILE A 792 -13.47 -7.76 -14.86
CA ILE A 792 -13.46 -7.28 -13.46
C ILE A 792 -13.27 -5.76 -13.39
N GLY A 793 -12.36 -5.18 -14.18
CA GLY A 793 -12.17 -3.74 -14.25
C GLY A 793 -13.45 -2.97 -14.58
N ALA A 794 -14.22 -3.44 -15.57
CA ALA A 794 -15.50 -2.84 -15.92
C ALA A 794 -16.56 -2.98 -14.82
N TYR A 795 -16.53 -4.06 -14.04
CA TYR A 795 -17.41 -4.25 -12.89
C TYR A 795 -17.09 -3.27 -11.76
N GLN A 796 -15.80 -3.02 -11.52
CA GLN A 796 -15.35 -2.05 -10.50
C GLN A 796 -15.68 -0.61 -10.91
N GLU A 797 -15.45 -0.22 -12.17
CA GLU A 797 -15.82 1.11 -12.69
C GLU A 797 -17.32 1.39 -12.55
N LYS A 798 -18.14 0.38 -12.82
CA LYS A 798 -19.61 0.46 -12.69
C LYS A 798 -20.09 0.24 -11.26
N LYS A 799 -19.17 0.04 -10.29
CA LYS A 799 -19.47 -0.23 -8.87
C LYS A 799 -20.36 -1.47 -8.65
N LEU A 800 -20.26 -2.46 -9.52
CA LEU A 800 -20.93 -3.77 -9.38
C LEU A 800 -20.14 -4.71 -8.49
N LEU A 801 -18.80 -4.57 -8.48
CA LEU A 801 -17.89 -5.15 -7.52
C LEU A 801 -17.14 -4.02 -6.82
N LYS A 802 -17.00 -4.11 -5.51
CA LYS A 802 -16.22 -3.17 -4.73
C LYS A 802 -14.73 -3.43 -4.92
N GLU A 803 -14.34 -4.69 -4.86
CA GLU A 803 -12.97 -5.18 -4.93
C GLU A 803 -12.90 -6.46 -5.79
N ASP A 804 -11.71 -6.84 -6.21
CA ASP A 804 -11.47 -8.10 -6.93
C ASP A 804 -11.62 -9.28 -5.96
N PRO A 805 -12.56 -10.21 -6.16
CA PRO A 805 -12.83 -11.31 -5.25
C PRO A 805 -11.69 -12.35 -5.21
N PHE A 806 -10.73 -12.30 -6.13
CA PHE A 806 -9.53 -13.14 -6.10
C PHE A 806 -8.38 -12.51 -5.28
N GLN A 807 -8.43 -11.21 -5.02
CA GLN A 807 -7.45 -10.49 -4.20
C GLN A 807 -7.93 -10.29 -2.77
N HIS A 808 -9.21 -10.00 -2.58
CA HIS A 808 -9.86 -9.77 -1.29
C HIS A 808 -11.01 -10.76 -1.13
N ILE A 809 -11.18 -11.29 0.07
CA ILE A 809 -12.28 -12.24 0.30
C ILE A 809 -13.64 -11.58 0.11
N ASP A 810 -14.49 -12.21 -0.66
CA ASP A 810 -15.90 -11.91 -0.70
C ASP A 810 -16.59 -12.45 0.56
N GLU A 811 -16.78 -11.59 1.55
CA GLU A 811 -17.35 -11.99 2.85
C GLU A 811 -18.79 -12.52 2.73
N ASP A 812 -19.57 -11.98 1.77
CA ASP A 812 -21.00 -12.30 1.63
C ASP A 812 -21.23 -13.69 1.02
N GLY A 813 -20.52 -14.06 -0.02
CA GLY A 813 -20.64 -15.36 -0.71
C GLY A 813 -19.63 -16.39 -0.20
N VAL A 814 -18.36 -16.21 -0.59
CA VAL A 814 -17.27 -17.15 -0.27
C VAL A 814 -17.05 -17.24 1.24
N GLY A 815 -17.00 -16.10 1.90
CA GLY A 815 -16.83 -16.02 3.36
C GLY A 815 -17.95 -16.70 4.12
N SER A 816 -19.19 -16.55 3.66
CA SER A 816 -20.34 -17.26 4.24
C SER A 816 -20.21 -18.78 4.12
N LEU A 817 -19.76 -19.29 2.97
CA LEU A 817 -19.49 -20.73 2.79
C LEU A 817 -18.38 -21.21 3.72
N MET A 818 -17.31 -20.44 3.85
CA MET A 818 -16.20 -20.76 4.75
C MET A 818 -16.68 -20.82 6.21
N LYS A 819 -17.48 -19.85 6.64
CA LYS A 819 -18.04 -19.83 7.98
C LYS A 819 -18.93 -21.05 8.26
N ILE A 820 -19.82 -21.39 7.33
CA ILE A 820 -20.65 -22.60 7.42
C ILE A 820 -19.78 -23.84 7.60
N ALA A 821 -18.71 -23.97 6.82
CA ALA A 821 -17.81 -25.11 6.91
C ALA A 821 -17.08 -25.17 8.27
N VAL A 822 -16.54 -24.04 8.73
CA VAL A 822 -15.86 -23.95 10.05
C VAL A 822 -16.82 -24.35 11.16
N ASP A 823 -18.02 -23.77 11.22
CA ASP A 823 -19.02 -24.06 12.24
C ASP A 823 -19.38 -25.56 12.26
N LYS A 824 -19.58 -26.19 11.09
CA LYS A 824 -19.88 -27.61 10.96
C LYS A 824 -18.73 -28.52 11.37
N ILE A 825 -17.51 -28.22 11.00
CA ILE A 825 -16.31 -28.99 11.39
C ILE A 825 -16.12 -28.90 12.91
N ARG A 826 -16.21 -27.71 13.49
CA ARG A 826 -16.06 -27.49 14.92
C ARG A 826 -17.14 -28.20 15.75
N HIS A 827 -18.34 -28.42 15.17
CA HIS A 827 -19.39 -29.18 15.81
C HIS A 827 -19.07 -30.68 15.88
N VAL A 828 -18.37 -31.21 14.88
CA VAL A 828 -17.91 -32.63 14.87
C VAL A 828 -16.76 -32.85 15.84
N ASP A 829 -15.71 -32.07 15.68
CA ASP A 829 -14.53 -32.11 16.55
C ASP A 829 -13.86 -30.73 16.61
N PRO A 830 -13.92 -30.03 17.74
CA PRO A 830 -13.27 -28.72 17.94
C PRO A 830 -11.75 -28.73 17.77
N SER A 831 -11.08 -29.88 17.85
CA SER A 831 -9.63 -30.01 17.78
C SER A 831 -9.10 -30.16 16.33
N ILE A 832 -9.96 -30.38 15.35
CA ILE A 832 -9.55 -30.45 13.94
C ILE A 832 -8.94 -29.14 13.49
N THR A 833 -7.73 -29.18 12.99
CA THR A 833 -7.02 -27.99 12.49
C THR A 833 -7.63 -27.52 11.15
N ILE A 834 -7.97 -26.22 11.09
CA ILE A 834 -8.52 -25.56 9.90
C ILE A 834 -7.62 -24.43 9.48
N GLY A 835 -7.07 -24.50 8.28
CA GLY A 835 -6.22 -23.47 7.70
C GLY A 835 -6.77 -22.82 6.45
N VAL A 836 -6.04 -21.85 5.94
CA VAL A 836 -6.28 -21.21 4.65
C VAL A 836 -4.95 -21.10 3.90
N CYS A 837 -4.90 -21.52 2.65
CA CYS A 837 -3.68 -21.50 1.84
C CYS A 837 -3.81 -20.79 0.49
N GLY A 838 -4.94 -20.17 0.21
CA GLY A 838 -5.14 -19.34 -0.98
C GLY A 838 -4.41 -17.98 -0.91
N GLU A 839 -4.39 -17.25 -2.02
CA GLU A 839 -3.70 -15.96 -2.14
C GLU A 839 -4.17 -14.91 -1.12
N ILE A 840 -5.44 -14.96 -0.73
CA ILE A 840 -6.02 -14.07 0.28
C ILE A 840 -5.41 -14.23 1.68
N GLY A 841 -4.71 -15.34 1.96
CA GLY A 841 -4.02 -15.55 3.24
C GLY A 841 -2.91 -14.54 3.54
N GLY A 842 -2.49 -13.75 2.55
CA GLY A 842 -1.54 -12.64 2.70
C GLY A 842 -2.18 -11.26 2.66
N ASP A 843 -3.50 -11.16 2.51
CA ASP A 843 -4.21 -9.89 2.45
C ASP A 843 -4.69 -9.43 3.84
N PRO A 844 -4.31 -8.23 4.32
CA PRO A 844 -4.68 -7.75 5.65
C PRO A 844 -6.20 -7.70 5.92
N GLN A 845 -6.99 -7.32 4.92
CA GLN A 845 -8.45 -7.26 5.07
C GLN A 845 -9.04 -8.66 5.23
N SER A 846 -8.66 -9.58 4.37
CA SER A 846 -9.08 -10.98 4.42
C SER A 846 -8.65 -11.67 5.72
N ILE A 847 -7.43 -11.40 6.22
CA ILE A 847 -6.92 -11.96 7.48
C ILE A 847 -7.81 -11.59 8.66
N ARG A 848 -8.33 -10.36 8.72
CA ARG A 848 -9.26 -9.93 9.77
C ARG A 848 -10.53 -10.76 9.77
N PHE A 849 -11.09 -11.00 8.58
CA PHE A 849 -12.27 -11.85 8.42
C PHE A 849 -11.97 -13.30 8.81
N LEU A 850 -10.85 -13.86 8.33
CA LEU A 850 -10.44 -15.24 8.62
C LEU A 850 -10.27 -15.49 10.12
N LYS A 851 -9.68 -14.54 10.82
CA LYS A 851 -9.59 -14.58 12.30
C LYS A 851 -10.97 -14.62 12.95
N LYS A 852 -11.92 -13.81 12.46
CA LYS A 852 -13.27 -13.71 13.00
C LYS A 852 -14.07 -15.01 12.83
N ILE A 853 -13.87 -15.75 11.73
CA ILE A 853 -14.55 -17.04 11.52
C ILE A 853 -13.88 -18.21 12.25
N GLY A 854 -12.71 -18.02 12.86
CA GLY A 854 -12.08 -19.01 13.74
C GLY A 854 -11.21 -20.05 13.02
N VAL A 855 -10.44 -19.66 11.99
CA VAL A 855 -9.39 -20.51 11.43
C VAL A 855 -8.17 -20.56 12.36
N ASP A 856 -7.42 -21.66 12.35
CA ASP A 856 -6.26 -21.88 13.23
C ASP A 856 -4.97 -21.32 12.65
N TYR A 857 -4.83 -21.31 11.32
CA TYR A 857 -3.68 -20.73 10.64
C TYR A 857 -4.02 -20.20 9.26
N ILE A 858 -3.19 -19.27 8.80
CA ILE A 858 -3.15 -18.82 7.42
C ILE A 858 -1.82 -19.19 6.79
N SER A 859 -1.79 -19.37 5.47
CA SER A 859 -0.59 -19.65 4.72
C SER A 859 -0.51 -18.73 3.50
N CYS A 860 0.64 -18.09 3.32
CA CYS A 860 0.87 -17.13 2.24
C CYS A 860 2.29 -17.25 1.68
N SER A 861 2.58 -16.55 0.58
CA SER A 861 3.94 -16.49 0.03
C SER A 861 4.94 -15.93 1.07
N PRO A 862 6.22 -16.34 1.04
CA PRO A 862 7.21 -15.99 2.06
C PRO A 862 7.26 -14.49 2.40
N TYR A 863 7.30 -13.62 1.41
CA TYR A 863 7.42 -12.16 1.61
C TYR A 863 6.18 -11.49 2.23
N ARG A 864 5.03 -12.18 2.25
CA ARG A 864 3.80 -11.68 2.91
C ARG A 864 3.69 -12.07 4.39
N ILE A 865 4.54 -12.98 4.86
CA ILE A 865 4.50 -13.49 6.25
C ILE A 865 4.60 -12.40 7.31
N PRO A 866 5.55 -11.43 7.24
CA PRO A 866 5.64 -10.39 8.25
C PRO A 866 4.40 -9.49 8.30
N ALA A 867 3.83 -9.17 7.14
CA ALA A 867 2.59 -8.39 7.04
C ALA A 867 1.40 -9.15 7.65
N ALA A 868 1.31 -10.45 7.41
CA ALA A 868 0.29 -11.30 7.98
C ALA A 868 0.41 -11.38 9.51
N ILE A 869 1.60 -11.60 10.05
CA ILE A 869 1.87 -11.63 11.50
C ILE A 869 1.50 -10.29 12.14
N LEU A 870 1.91 -9.16 11.52
CA LEU A 870 1.59 -7.83 12.00
C LEU A 870 0.07 -7.57 12.02
N THR A 871 -0.63 -7.93 10.95
CA THR A 871 -2.09 -7.78 10.85
C THR A 871 -2.81 -8.55 11.94
N ILE A 872 -2.44 -9.81 12.19
CA ILE A 872 -3.03 -10.63 13.24
C ILE A 872 -2.83 -10.00 14.62
N ALA A 873 -1.63 -9.46 14.88
CA ALA A 873 -1.31 -8.83 16.15
C ALA A 873 -2.04 -7.49 16.37
N GLN A 874 -2.37 -6.77 15.32
CA GLN A 874 -3.14 -5.51 15.39
C GLN A 874 -4.58 -5.69 15.84
N GLU A 875 -5.15 -6.86 15.61
CA GLU A 875 -6.54 -7.19 15.93
C GLU A 875 -6.74 -7.69 17.39
N GLN A 876 -5.83 -7.35 18.30
CA GLN A 876 -5.91 -7.72 19.73
C GLN A 876 -6.51 -6.60 20.60
#